data_f703284cf03af004e5f28931c993ddd5
#
_entry.id   f703284cf03af004e5f28931c993ddd5
#
_cell.length_a   1.000
_cell.length_b   1.000
_cell.length_c   1.000
_cell.angle_alpha   90.00
_cell.angle_beta   90.00
_cell.angle_gamma   90.00
#
_symmetry.space_group_name_H-M   'P 1'
#
loop_
_entity.id
_entity.type
_entity.pdbx_description
1 polymer ?
#
loop_
_entity_poly.entity_id
_entity_poly.type
_entity_poly.pdbx_seq_one_letter_code
_entity_poly.pdbx_strand_id
1 'polypeptide(L)'
;MRSGLVSKVLLMFFVFFPGIENIAFSQLNPKEKRMAEKVMEDISPSSDLFRGWNYLGRMEVDSVAVDQDNERVEIYFSPHVVRIPVRHVWLNHLKYNIRNNLRRRFRDYSIEFYCNGRPMEDYIPLYYYNGVPDSLRMKSHSLRQPLAEKISEPDFPAGLSNNNIALWASHGYYYEAKLDRWEWQRARLFGTVEDIYPFMFTRNFLVPMLEDAGATVFLSRERDIQVNEVIVDNDRSTGDSELVVNDGNGQWIESDRTGFAPKDTLFPGENPFTSGAYLKMEVSREASGTLQYIPEIPEKGEYAVYISWGKEANALTNVPCIVNHSGGQTRFSLNQQMGYATWVYLGTFHFQAGRNPGRGSVTIVTPKNSIGVVSADAVRFGGGMGNVARRPAGAYIPRQWSLKDGQTDSHRVEIKDSVRYTYKLSGKPRWMEAGRYQLQYAGMPDSIVYSLNDNENDYNDDYQSRGEWVNYLMGRPNGPTGTGEEVEGLNIPVDLAFAFHTDAGTTPGDSVIGTLGIYSSERDDGMFPDGTSRLASRDLTDMIQSQIVSDVRLGFKADWTRRAMWDRQYSEAWRPNVPTMLLELLSHQNPADMKYGLDPRFQFAVARAIYKGMARFLAAREGRQVIIKPLPPDNMALEIVDGKKIKISWSPVKDPLEPSAVPSGYKVYQRIDNNGFDNGIYTTDTSLVIEVDEYETIYSFKVSALNEGGQSFPGETLAVSLNQNSDDPVLIVNGFDRVAPPAFADGNITGVAWWEDEGVPWHRDMSHVGRQYDYDRSSPWLDDDSPGNGASYADMEGKVIPGNNFDFVFCHGQAIRDAGYSFVSVSDEVFAKSDFNVTPYFAVDLIYGEERGTPALFNRQHKDYRVLTPGVQENLERFVSKGGNVLISGAYIGTDAVENNDTVAIGFAEAYLHYRWMTNHADNTGELMVTDKASALFMPSLSYNAGYHPHIYKVEAPDGIEPAGDGAFRIFRYTAGKVSAGVAYSGSYRSVALGFPFEAVPDKEERNKLMKDILKFFQRD
;
A
#
# COMPACT_ATOMS: atom_id res chain seq x y z
N MET A 1 -35.30 38.00 -19.84
CA MET A 1 -36.61 37.32 -20.01
C MET A 1 -36.38 35.85 -20.05
N ARG A 2 -36.88 35.15 -19.05
CA ARG A 2 -37.29 33.74 -18.98
C ARG A 2 -36.35 32.71 -19.64
N SER A 3 -35.57 31.97 -18.88
CA SER A 3 -35.94 30.76 -18.08
C SER A 3 -36.02 29.49 -18.94
N GLY A 4 -35.21 28.52 -18.64
CA GLY A 4 -35.30 27.17 -19.17
C GLY A 4 -34.29 26.26 -18.47
N LEU A 5 -34.53 25.99 -17.17
CA LEU A 5 -33.93 24.89 -16.42
C LEU A 5 -34.34 23.58 -17.09
N VAL A 6 -33.45 22.79 -17.61
CA VAL A 6 -33.72 21.40 -17.95
C VAL A 6 -32.84 20.52 -17.04
N SER A 7 -33.44 20.20 -15.91
CA SER A 7 -33.06 19.08 -15.05
C SER A 7 -33.21 17.77 -15.83
N LYS A 8 -32.14 17.13 -16.22
CA LYS A 8 -32.17 15.74 -16.69
C LYS A 8 -32.25 14.81 -15.48
N VAL A 9 -33.48 14.57 -15.05
CA VAL A 9 -33.79 13.45 -14.19
C VAL A 9 -33.51 12.16 -14.98
N LEU A 10 -32.54 11.42 -14.54
CA LEU A 10 -32.26 10.05 -14.99
C LEU A 10 -33.44 9.18 -14.51
N LEU A 11 -34.32 8.85 -15.43
CA LEU A 11 -35.44 7.93 -15.18
C LEU A 11 -34.86 6.51 -15.15
N MET A 12 -34.49 6.02 -13.96
CA MET A 12 -34.27 4.60 -13.73
C MET A 12 -35.58 3.87 -13.90
N PHE A 13 -35.68 3.03 -14.91
CA PHE A 13 -36.77 2.05 -15.02
C PHE A 13 -36.61 1.06 -13.85
N PHE A 14 -37.42 1.23 -12.83
CA PHE A 14 -37.71 0.18 -11.86
C PHE A 14 -38.57 -0.88 -12.57
N VAL A 15 -37.93 -1.99 -12.93
CA VAL A 15 -38.70 -3.22 -13.19
C VAL A 15 -39.04 -3.79 -11.82
N PHE A 16 -40.21 -3.49 -11.34
CA PHE A 16 -40.82 -4.20 -10.24
C PHE A 16 -41.10 -5.62 -10.72
N PHE A 17 -40.44 -6.61 -10.14
CA PHE A 17 -40.94 -7.98 -10.13
C PHE A 17 -41.91 -8.11 -8.94
N PRO A 18 -43.24 -8.09 -9.14
CA PRO A 18 -44.17 -8.44 -8.10
C PRO A 18 -44.40 -9.95 -8.23
N GLY A 19 -43.68 -10.77 -7.50
CA GLY A 19 -43.89 -12.18 -7.72
C GLY A 19 -43.63 -13.18 -6.61
N ILE A 20 -42.80 -12.85 -5.60
CA ILE A 20 -42.47 -13.85 -4.58
C ILE A 20 -43.07 -13.57 -3.20
N GLU A 21 -43.34 -12.32 -2.85
CA GLU A 21 -43.80 -11.94 -1.50
C GLU A 21 -45.28 -12.34 -1.20
N ASN A 22 -46.08 -12.63 -2.22
CA ASN A 22 -47.46 -13.02 -2.03
C ASN A 22 -47.77 -14.54 -2.09
N ILE A 23 -46.78 -15.36 -2.41
CA ILE A 23 -47.02 -16.81 -2.62
C ILE A 23 -47.19 -17.54 -1.28
N ALA A 24 -46.36 -17.23 -0.27
CA ALA A 24 -46.47 -17.89 1.04
C ALA A 24 -47.82 -17.60 1.75
N PHE A 25 -48.27 -16.35 1.70
CA PHE A 25 -49.53 -15.96 2.35
C PHE A 25 -50.80 -16.41 1.61
N SER A 26 -50.74 -16.60 0.29
CA SER A 26 -51.89 -17.01 -0.52
C SER A 26 -52.19 -18.52 -0.46
N GLN A 27 -51.23 -19.32 -0.03
CA GLN A 27 -51.37 -20.78 0.09
C GLN A 27 -51.76 -21.26 1.49
N LEU A 28 -51.77 -20.40 2.53
CA LEU A 28 -52.15 -20.76 3.89
C LEU A 28 -53.67 -21.04 3.95
N ASN A 29 -54.04 -22.11 4.63
CA ASN A 29 -55.45 -22.35 4.97
C ASN A 29 -56.00 -21.28 5.97
N PRO A 30 -57.31 -21.10 6.07
CA PRO A 30 -57.90 -20.04 6.91
C PRO A 30 -57.50 -20.11 8.40
N LYS A 31 -57.15 -21.27 8.90
CA LYS A 31 -56.70 -21.50 10.29
C LYS A 31 -55.24 -21.01 10.49
N GLU A 32 -54.34 -21.37 9.57
CA GLU A 32 -52.98 -20.93 9.56
C GLU A 32 -52.87 -19.42 9.41
N LYS A 33 -53.63 -18.83 8.51
CA LYS A 33 -53.70 -17.38 8.35
C LYS A 33 -54.08 -16.66 9.65
N ARG A 34 -55.09 -17.12 10.37
CA ARG A 34 -55.48 -16.56 11.71
C ARG A 34 -54.40 -16.77 12.76
N MET A 35 -53.58 -17.82 12.63
CA MET A 35 -52.46 -18.06 13.57
C MET A 35 -51.33 -17.12 13.24
N ALA A 36 -50.97 -16.94 11.97
CA ALA A 36 -49.98 -15.99 11.53
C ALA A 36 -50.31 -14.54 11.93
N GLU A 37 -51.59 -14.13 11.75
CA GLU A 37 -52.07 -12.83 12.21
C GLU A 37 -51.84 -12.61 13.73
N LYS A 38 -52.11 -13.64 14.55
CA LYS A 38 -51.88 -13.57 16.00
C LYS A 38 -50.42 -13.49 16.40
N VAL A 39 -49.55 -14.23 15.69
CA VAL A 39 -48.09 -14.16 15.90
C VAL A 39 -47.58 -12.80 15.48
N MET A 40 -48.06 -12.27 14.36
CA MET A 40 -47.70 -10.94 13.88
C MET A 40 -48.13 -9.83 14.88
N GLU A 41 -49.32 -9.94 15.48
CA GLU A 41 -49.77 -9.05 16.57
C GLU A 41 -48.85 -9.10 17.78
N ASP A 42 -48.37 -10.29 18.16
CA ASP A 42 -47.44 -10.51 19.29
C ASP A 42 -46.06 -9.91 19.04
N ILE A 43 -45.59 -9.95 17.78
CA ILE A 43 -44.28 -9.43 17.36
C ILE A 43 -44.33 -7.92 17.05
N SER A 44 -45.45 -7.42 16.50
CA SER A 44 -45.66 -6.01 16.06
C SER A 44 -45.31 -4.95 17.14
N PRO A 45 -45.49 -5.17 18.45
CA PRO A 45 -45.04 -4.22 19.47
C PRO A 45 -43.51 -4.14 19.65
N SER A 46 -42.75 -5.04 19.03
CA SER A 46 -41.30 -5.12 19.22
C SER A 46 -40.56 -4.24 18.20
N SER A 47 -40.85 -2.94 18.15
CA SER A 47 -40.09 -1.94 17.38
C SER A 47 -38.59 -1.89 17.70
N ASP A 48 -38.15 -2.60 18.74
CA ASP A 48 -36.78 -2.66 19.24
C ASP A 48 -35.97 -3.87 18.72
N LEU A 49 -36.55 -4.73 17.87
CA LEU A 49 -35.84 -5.92 17.33
C LEU A 49 -34.52 -5.57 16.62
N PHE A 50 -34.50 -4.43 15.95
CA PHE A 50 -33.35 -3.94 15.17
C PHE A 50 -32.74 -2.68 15.80
N ARG A 51 -32.90 -2.49 17.10
CA ARG A 51 -32.33 -1.34 17.82
C ARG A 51 -30.82 -1.27 17.59
N GLY A 52 -30.34 -0.09 17.19
CA GLY A 52 -28.92 0.13 16.86
C GLY A 52 -28.59 -0.07 15.36
N TRP A 53 -29.53 -0.61 14.54
CA TRP A 53 -29.33 -0.81 13.12
C TRP A 53 -30.30 -0.03 12.20
N ASN A 54 -31.30 0.61 12.79
CA ASN A 54 -32.37 1.31 12.05
C ASN A 54 -31.85 2.45 11.15
N TYR A 55 -30.66 2.95 11.42
CA TYR A 55 -29.98 3.95 10.58
C TYR A 55 -29.57 3.40 9.19
N LEU A 56 -29.53 2.06 9.01
CA LEU A 56 -29.18 1.39 7.75
C LEU A 56 -30.38 1.13 6.84
N GLY A 57 -31.58 1.49 7.27
CA GLY A 57 -32.82 1.34 6.52
C GLY A 57 -33.96 0.81 7.39
N ARG A 58 -35.16 0.72 6.81
CA ARG A 58 -36.36 0.22 7.51
C ARG A 58 -36.30 -1.30 7.64
N MET A 59 -35.87 -1.77 8.81
CA MET A 59 -35.82 -3.20 9.16
C MET A 59 -37.09 -3.57 9.92
N GLU A 60 -37.87 -4.49 9.35
CA GLU A 60 -39.16 -4.88 9.91
C GLU A 60 -39.48 -6.36 9.59
N VAL A 61 -40.49 -6.88 10.23
CA VAL A 61 -41.08 -8.17 9.90
C VAL A 61 -42.11 -7.94 8.80
N ASP A 62 -41.87 -8.50 7.63
CA ASP A 62 -42.78 -8.36 6.48
C ASP A 62 -44.00 -9.32 6.59
N SER A 63 -43.70 -10.58 6.99
CA SER A 63 -44.76 -11.57 7.13
C SER A 63 -44.37 -12.69 8.11
N VAL A 64 -45.36 -13.48 8.48
CA VAL A 64 -45.21 -14.64 9.36
C VAL A 64 -46.00 -15.81 8.79
N ALA A 65 -45.45 -17.00 8.81
CA ALA A 65 -46.14 -18.25 8.60
C ALA A 65 -46.13 -19.14 9.86
N VAL A 66 -47.17 -19.95 10.07
CA VAL A 66 -47.26 -20.86 11.20
C VAL A 66 -47.61 -22.26 10.70
N ASP A 67 -46.66 -23.15 10.81
CA ASP A 67 -46.85 -24.58 10.53
C ASP A 67 -47.22 -25.28 11.84
N GLN A 68 -48.51 -25.65 11.97
CA GLN A 68 -49.03 -26.27 13.17
C GLN A 68 -48.57 -27.74 13.32
N ASP A 69 -48.39 -28.42 12.21
CA ASP A 69 -48.09 -29.85 12.19
C ASP A 69 -46.65 -30.12 12.61
N ASN A 70 -45.74 -29.19 12.25
CA ASN A 70 -44.32 -29.24 12.62
C ASN A 70 -43.99 -28.34 13.81
N GLU A 71 -44.95 -27.69 14.44
CA GLU A 71 -44.77 -26.73 15.55
C GLU A 71 -43.73 -25.66 15.25
N ARG A 72 -43.84 -25.00 14.06
CA ARG A 72 -42.87 -24.03 13.54
C ARG A 72 -43.50 -22.69 13.26
N VAL A 73 -42.80 -21.61 13.62
CA VAL A 73 -43.06 -20.21 13.28
C VAL A 73 -41.99 -19.71 12.36
N GLU A 74 -42.33 -19.38 11.15
CA GLU A 74 -41.46 -18.77 10.14
C GLU A 74 -41.68 -17.27 10.11
N ILE A 75 -40.61 -16.48 10.27
CA ILE A 75 -40.65 -15.01 10.28
C ILE A 75 -39.82 -14.52 9.12
N TYR A 76 -40.48 -13.77 8.23
CA TYR A 76 -39.89 -13.21 7.02
C TYR A 76 -39.59 -11.73 7.26
N PHE A 77 -38.30 -11.36 7.10
CA PHE A 77 -37.84 -10.00 7.31
C PHE A 77 -37.73 -9.23 6.00
N SER A 78 -37.83 -7.90 6.11
CA SER A 78 -37.59 -7.00 4.99
C SER A 78 -36.16 -7.16 4.43
N PRO A 79 -35.94 -6.91 3.10
CA PRO A 79 -34.64 -7.06 2.45
C PRO A 79 -33.51 -6.23 3.08
N HIS A 80 -33.84 -5.21 3.87
CA HIS A 80 -32.82 -4.40 4.55
C HIS A 80 -32.06 -5.12 5.64
N VAL A 81 -32.62 -6.22 6.20
CA VAL A 81 -32.01 -6.95 7.32
C VAL A 81 -30.70 -7.64 6.92
N VAL A 82 -30.48 -8.00 5.64
CA VAL A 82 -29.20 -8.59 5.19
C VAL A 82 -28.06 -7.56 5.03
N ARG A 83 -28.35 -6.27 5.20
CA ARG A 83 -27.34 -5.20 5.16
C ARG A 83 -26.45 -5.13 6.39
N ILE A 84 -26.79 -5.86 7.45
CA ILE A 84 -26.03 -5.95 8.70
C ILE A 84 -25.19 -7.23 8.78
N PRO A 85 -24.15 -7.27 9.62
CA PRO A 85 -23.40 -8.49 9.89
C PRO A 85 -24.27 -9.48 10.67
N VAL A 86 -24.63 -10.61 10.06
CA VAL A 86 -25.41 -11.67 10.72
C VAL A 86 -24.48 -12.59 11.50
N ARG A 87 -24.85 -12.90 12.76
CA ARG A 87 -24.07 -13.77 13.66
C ARG A 87 -25.03 -14.65 14.48
N HIS A 88 -24.63 -15.87 14.84
CA HIS A 88 -25.42 -16.78 15.68
C HIS A 88 -25.89 -16.14 16.99
N VAL A 89 -25.00 -15.40 17.67
CA VAL A 89 -25.33 -14.73 18.94
C VAL A 89 -26.48 -13.75 18.76
N TRP A 90 -26.47 -12.97 17.69
CA TRP A 90 -27.53 -12.02 17.38
C TRP A 90 -28.85 -12.74 17.02
N LEU A 91 -28.80 -13.76 16.15
CA LEU A 91 -30.00 -14.54 15.81
C LEU A 91 -30.62 -15.22 17.02
N ASN A 92 -29.79 -15.81 17.91
CA ASN A 92 -30.26 -16.44 19.14
C ASN A 92 -30.93 -15.44 20.10
N HIS A 93 -30.34 -14.25 20.24
CA HIS A 93 -30.92 -13.17 21.03
C HIS A 93 -32.24 -12.68 20.42
N LEU A 94 -32.34 -12.58 19.12
CA LEU A 94 -33.56 -12.25 18.41
C LEU A 94 -34.65 -13.32 18.61
N LYS A 95 -34.30 -14.62 18.48
CA LYS A 95 -35.19 -15.75 18.76
C LYS A 95 -35.71 -15.72 20.21
N TYR A 96 -34.82 -15.43 21.18
CA TYR A 96 -35.20 -15.30 22.59
C TYR A 96 -36.19 -14.15 22.83
N ASN A 97 -35.93 -12.96 22.28
CA ASN A 97 -36.82 -11.80 22.42
C ASN A 97 -38.18 -12.05 21.81
N ILE A 98 -38.23 -12.59 20.62
CA ILE A 98 -39.51 -12.92 19.96
C ILE A 98 -40.28 -13.97 20.76
N ARG A 99 -39.62 -15.05 21.19
CA ARG A 99 -40.23 -16.11 21.98
C ARG A 99 -40.89 -15.58 23.26
N ASN A 100 -40.29 -14.62 23.93
CA ASN A 100 -40.85 -14.02 25.16
C ASN A 100 -42.11 -13.19 24.87
N ASN A 101 -42.23 -12.64 23.67
CA ASN A 101 -43.38 -11.84 23.25
C ASN A 101 -44.55 -12.72 22.76
N LEU A 102 -44.29 -13.94 22.31
CA LEU A 102 -45.30 -14.83 21.80
C LEU A 102 -46.28 -15.28 22.88
N ARG A 103 -47.56 -15.39 22.55
CA ARG A 103 -48.60 -16.05 23.37
C ARG A 103 -48.15 -17.44 23.77
N ARG A 104 -48.55 -17.88 24.99
CA ARG A 104 -48.12 -19.17 25.61
C ARG A 104 -48.22 -20.36 24.64
N ARG A 105 -49.21 -20.37 23.73
CA ARG A 105 -49.45 -21.43 22.74
C ARG A 105 -48.30 -21.59 21.73
N PHE A 106 -47.57 -20.52 21.38
CA PHE A 106 -46.50 -20.56 20.37
C PHE A 106 -45.10 -20.51 20.94
N ARG A 107 -44.95 -20.47 22.25
CA ARG A 107 -43.63 -20.35 22.92
C ARG A 107 -42.72 -21.57 22.75
N ASP A 108 -43.37 -22.74 22.58
CA ASP A 108 -42.65 -24.01 22.43
C ASP A 108 -42.35 -24.33 20.93
N TYR A 109 -42.90 -23.55 20.00
CA TYR A 109 -42.66 -23.71 18.60
C TYR A 109 -41.22 -23.35 18.24
N SER A 110 -40.61 -24.04 17.24
CA SER A 110 -39.37 -23.62 16.63
C SER A 110 -39.57 -22.29 15.90
N ILE A 111 -38.56 -21.40 15.99
CA ILE A 111 -38.59 -20.10 15.32
C ILE A 111 -37.49 -20.11 14.26
N GLU A 112 -37.89 -19.90 13.02
CA GLU A 112 -37.00 -19.79 11.87
C GLU A 112 -37.11 -18.40 11.24
N PHE A 113 -35.99 -17.86 10.80
CA PHE A 113 -35.90 -16.54 10.21
C PHE A 113 -35.54 -16.63 8.73
N TYR A 114 -36.20 -15.85 7.91
CA TYR A 114 -35.97 -15.77 6.47
C TYR A 114 -35.84 -14.32 6.00
N CYS A 115 -35.00 -14.13 5.00
CA CYS A 115 -34.88 -12.87 4.29
C CYS A 115 -34.54 -13.16 2.82
N ASN A 116 -35.14 -12.46 1.87
CA ASN A 116 -34.97 -12.70 0.44
C ASN A 116 -35.09 -14.19 0.05
N GLY A 117 -36.06 -14.90 0.66
CA GLY A 117 -36.33 -16.31 0.39
C GLY A 117 -35.30 -17.31 0.91
N ARG A 118 -34.33 -16.87 1.73
CA ARG A 118 -33.28 -17.73 2.32
C ARG A 118 -33.35 -17.70 3.85
N PRO A 119 -32.96 -18.78 4.52
CA PRO A 119 -32.73 -18.78 5.97
C PRO A 119 -31.70 -17.69 6.35
N MET A 120 -31.95 -17.00 7.48
CA MET A 120 -31.01 -15.98 7.97
C MET A 120 -29.64 -16.54 8.35
N GLU A 121 -29.57 -17.80 8.70
CA GLU A 121 -28.33 -18.54 8.99
C GLU A 121 -27.39 -18.60 7.76
N ASP A 122 -27.96 -18.59 6.53
CA ASP A 122 -27.17 -18.58 5.29
C ASP A 122 -26.34 -17.28 5.12
N TYR A 123 -26.73 -16.22 5.81
CA TYR A 123 -26.00 -14.93 5.78
C TYR A 123 -24.90 -14.81 6.84
N ILE A 124 -24.65 -15.89 7.62
CA ILE A 124 -23.51 -15.95 8.52
C ILE A 124 -22.27 -16.37 7.70
N PRO A 125 -21.20 -15.55 7.69
CA PRO A 125 -19.95 -15.94 7.00
C PRO A 125 -19.41 -17.28 7.52
N LEU A 126 -18.83 -18.09 6.65
CA LEU A 126 -18.28 -19.41 6.98
C LEU A 126 -17.34 -19.39 8.20
N TYR A 127 -16.56 -18.34 8.35
CA TYR A 127 -15.64 -18.15 9.48
C TYR A 127 -16.34 -18.12 10.84
N TYR A 128 -17.58 -17.62 10.92
CA TYR A 128 -18.39 -17.51 12.14
C TYR A 128 -19.45 -18.60 12.26
N TYR A 129 -19.53 -19.51 11.27
CA TYR A 129 -20.57 -20.52 11.23
C TYR A 129 -20.16 -21.75 12.05
N ASN A 130 -21.04 -22.17 12.98
CA ASN A 130 -20.78 -23.28 13.91
C ASN A 130 -21.43 -24.62 13.49
N GLY A 131 -22.15 -24.64 12.36
CA GLY A 131 -22.86 -25.82 11.84
C GLY A 131 -22.08 -26.52 10.72
N VAL A 132 -22.80 -27.31 9.92
CA VAL A 132 -22.24 -27.88 8.68
C VAL A 132 -22.08 -26.76 7.65
N PRO A 133 -20.85 -26.48 7.18
CA PRO A 133 -20.62 -25.40 6.23
C PRO A 133 -21.39 -25.60 4.92
N ASP A 134 -21.85 -24.53 4.31
CA ASP A 134 -22.42 -24.54 2.98
C ASP A 134 -21.33 -24.93 1.96
N SER A 135 -21.44 -26.13 1.40
CA SER A 135 -20.46 -26.66 0.45
C SER A 135 -20.34 -25.82 -0.83
N LEU A 136 -21.38 -25.05 -1.19
CA LEU A 136 -21.35 -24.16 -2.36
C LEU A 136 -20.50 -22.90 -2.13
N ARG A 137 -20.16 -22.58 -0.89
CA ARG A 137 -19.25 -21.48 -0.54
C ARG A 137 -17.82 -21.94 -0.24
N MET A 138 -17.65 -23.25 0.00
CA MET A 138 -16.34 -23.86 0.23
C MET A 138 -15.55 -23.97 -1.08
N LYS A 139 -14.25 -23.96 -0.98
CA LYS A 139 -13.32 -24.22 -2.08
C LYS A 139 -12.39 -25.34 -1.69
N SER A 140 -12.23 -26.34 -2.56
CA SER A 140 -11.21 -27.37 -2.34
C SER A 140 -9.82 -26.73 -2.36
N HIS A 141 -9.07 -26.87 -1.27
CA HIS A 141 -7.66 -26.52 -1.26
C HIS A 141 -6.90 -27.52 -2.11
N SER A 142 -6.64 -27.16 -3.36
CA SER A 142 -5.72 -27.91 -4.21
C SER A 142 -4.34 -27.30 -4.09
N LEU A 143 -3.34 -28.08 -3.76
CA LEU A 143 -1.94 -27.65 -3.89
C LEU A 143 -1.72 -27.28 -5.35
N ARG A 144 -1.56 -26.00 -5.60
CA ARG A 144 -1.25 -25.46 -6.93
C ARG A 144 0.23 -25.14 -6.97
N GLN A 145 0.87 -25.34 -8.14
CA GLN A 145 2.17 -24.71 -8.35
C GLN A 145 1.95 -23.22 -8.57
N PRO A 146 2.61 -22.33 -7.79
CA PRO A 146 2.49 -20.89 -7.98
C PRO A 146 3.05 -20.48 -9.35
N LEU A 147 2.60 -19.34 -9.85
CA LEU A 147 3.10 -18.75 -11.11
C LEU A 147 4.61 -18.48 -11.04
N ALA A 148 5.05 -17.87 -9.95
CA ALA A 148 6.46 -17.63 -9.62
C ALA A 148 6.66 -17.86 -8.11
N GLU A 149 7.44 -18.86 -7.75
CA GLU A 149 7.76 -19.20 -6.38
C GLU A 149 9.15 -18.69 -6.02
N LYS A 150 9.29 -17.93 -4.94
CA LYS A 150 10.56 -17.45 -4.42
C LYS A 150 11.17 -18.51 -3.50
N ILE A 151 12.11 -19.28 -4.03
CA ILE A 151 12.68 -20.50 -3.39
C ILE A 151 13.38 -20.19 -2.05
N SER A 152 13.87 -18.98 -1.87
CA SER A 152 14.60 -18.55 -0.65
C SER A 152 13.69 -18.14 0.51
N GLU A 153 12.38 -18.13 0.33
CA GLU A 153 11.42 -17.76 1.37
C GLU A 153 10.68 -19.00 1.92
N PRO A 154 10.34 -18.99 3.21
CA PRO A 154 9.54 -20.06 3.78
C PRO A 154 8.08 -19.97 3.28
N ASP A 155 7.44 -21.13 3.19
CA ASP A 155 5.99 -21.20 3.03
C ASP A 155 5.28 -20.76 4.32
N PHE A 156 4.13 -20.09 4.15
CA PHE A 156 3.25 -19.67 5.24
C PHE A 156 1.91 -20.43 5.19
N PRO A 157 1.87 -21.69 5.61
CA PRO A 157 0.69 -22.55 5.44
C PRO A 157 -0.54 -22.09 6.25
N ALA A 158 -0.33 -21.37 7.33
CA ALA A 158 -1.39 -20.73 8.09
C ALA A 158 -1.67 -19.27 7.64
N GLY A 159 -0.91 -18.77 6.70
CA GLY A 159 -1.06 -17.48 6.03
C GLY A 159 -1.84 -17.58 4.72
N LEU A 160 -1.23 -17.06 3.65
CA LEU A 160 -1.83 -16.94 2.32
C LEU A 160 -1.03 -17.67 1.21
N SER A 161 -0.09 -18.56 1.57
CA SER A 161 0.65 -19.33 0.57
C SER A 161 -0.32 -20.05 -0.37
N ASN A 162 -0.03 -19.99 -1.67
CA ASN A 162 -0.87 -20.53 -2.77
C ASN A 162 -2.20 -19.80 -3.02
N ASN A 163 -2.48 -18.66 -2.37
CA ASN A 163 -3.63 -17.84 -2.71
C ASN A 163 -3.25 -16.76 -3.72
N ASN A 164 -4.10 -16.56 -4.72
CA ASN A 164 -3.98 -15.56 -5.77
C ASN A 164 -5.06 -14.51 -5.61
N ILE A 165 -4.67 -13.25 -5.46
CA ILE A 165 -5.56 -12.12 -5.17
C ILE A 165 -5.43 -11.10 -6.29
N ALA A 166 -6.55 -10.74 -6.92
CA ALA A 166 -6.62 -9.62 -7.87
C ALA A 166 -7.09 -8.36 -7.12
N LEU A 167 -6.36 -7.26 -7.29
CA LEU A 167 -6.61 -6.02 -6.57
C LEU A 167 -6.44 -4.81 -7.47
N TRP A 168 -7.26 -3.78 -7.27
CA TRP A 168 -7.08 -2.47 -7.88
C TRP A 168 -7.43 -1.34 -6.91
N ALA A 169 -6.70 -0.23 -7.08
CA ALA A 169 -6.81 0.97 -6.26
C ALA A 169 -7.47 2.08 -7.08
N SER A 170 -8.78 2.23 -6.94
CA SER A 170 -9.60 3.27 -7.58
C SER A 170 -9.41 3.36 -9.11
N HIS A 171 -9.32 4.56 -9.66
CA HIS A 171 -9.47 4.85 -11.08
C HIS A 171 -8.12 5.04 -11.80
N GLY A 172 -7.53 6.23 -11.68
CA GLY A 172 -6.30 6.65 -12.37
C GLY A 172 -6.53 7.72 -13.44
N TYR A 173 -5.43 8.28 -13.92
CA TYR A 173 -5.43 9.33 -14.94
C TYR A 173 -5.90 8.77 -16.27
N TYR A 174 -6.94 9.36 -16.87
CA TYR A 174 -7.57 8.85 -18.08
C TYR A 174 -7.72 9.92 -19.15
N TYR A 175 -7.99 9.49 -20.38
CA TYR A 175 -8.27 10.39 -21.50
C TYR A 175 -9.77 10.59 -21.69
N GLU A 176 -10.24 11.84 -21.50
CA GLU A 176 -11.63 12.22 -21.82
C GLU A 176 -11.73 12.58 -23.31
N ALA A 177 -12.21 11.63 -24.08
CA ALA A 177 -12.24 11.73 -25.54
C ALA A 177 -13.12 12.85 -26.07
N LYS A 178 -14.16 13.28 -25.31
CA LYS A 178 -15.05 14.37 -25.68
C LYS A 178 -14.42 15.75 -25.48
N LEU A 179 -13.53 15.85 -24.48
CA LEU A 179 -12.81 17.09 -24.13
C LEU A 179 -11.42 17.16 -24.78
N ASP A 180 -10.98 16.07 -25.43
CA ASP A 180 -9.64 15.95 -26.05
C ASP A 180 -8.50 16.26 -25.06
N ARG A 181 -8.65 15.76 -23.82
CA ARG A 181 -7.66 15.98 -22.76
C ARG A 181 -7.48 14.76 -21.87
N TRP A 182 -6.31 14.64 -21.27
CA TRP A 182 -6.05 13.75 -20.14
C TRP A 182 -6.43 14.43 -18.84
N GLU A 183 -7.13 13.72 -17.95
CA GLU A 183 -7.61 14.28 -16.67
C GLU A 183 -7.78 13.21 -15.62
N TRP A 184 -7.98 13.63 -14.37
CA TRP A 184 -8.45 12.75 -13.30
C TRP A 184 -9.96 12.52 -13.45
N GLN A 185 -10.42 11.37 -12.95
CA GLN A 185 -11.87 11.08 -12.89
C GLN A 185 -12.56 11.84 -11.75
N ARG A 186 -11.79 12.34 -10.79
CA ARG A 186 -12.28 13.06 -9.60
C ARG A 186 -11.54 14.36 -9.38
N ALA A 187 -12.16 15.22 -8.55
CA ALA A 187 -11.60 16.49 -8.16
C ALA A 187 -10.40 16.36 -7.21
N ARG A 188 -9.49 17.33 -7.28
CA ARG A 188 -8.36 17.46 -6.34
C ARG A 188 -8.84 18.11 -5.05
N LEU A 189 -8.83 17.38 -3.93
CA LEU A 189 -9.34 17.82 -2.63
C LEU A 189 -8.35 17.46 -1.53
N PHE A 190 -8.16 18.37 -0.57
CA PHE A 190 -7.32 18.15 0.62
C PHE A 190 -5.90 17.69 0.31
N GLY A 191 -5.32 18.18 -0.78
CA GLY A 191 -3.96 17.86 -1.21
C GLY A 191 -3.83 16.56 -2.00
N THR A 192 -4.91 15.84 -2.28
CA THR A 192 -4.91 14.56 -3.00
C THR A 192 -6.04 14.46 -4.02
N VAL A 193 -6.15 13.34 -4.71
CA VAL A 193 -7.26 12.97 -5.60
C VAL A 193 -7.58 11.49 -5.44
N GLU A 194 -8.86 11.12 -5.46
CA GLU A 194 -9.27 9.72 -5.26
C GLU A 194 -8.56 8.74 -6.18
N ASP A 195 -8.30 9.14 -7.42
CA ASP A 195 -7.67 8.31 -8.46
C ASP A 195 -6.31 7.71 -8.07
N ILE A 196 -5.57 8.36 -7.16
CA ILE A 196 -4.27 7.88 -6.65
C ILE A 196 -4.22 7.77 -5.12
N TYR A 197 -5.14 8.37 -4.40
CA TYR A 197 -5.16 8.34 -2.93
C TYR A 197 -5.20 6.90 -2.35
N PRO A 198 -5.98 5.94 -2.88
CA PRO A 198 -5.96 4.56 -2.40
C PRO A 198 -4.62 3.83 -2.53
N PHE A 199 -3.66 4.34 -3.32
CA PHE A 199 -2.30 3.79 -3.35
C PHE A 199 -1.59 3.87 -2.00
N MET A 200 -1.91 4.88 -1.19
CA MET A 200 -1.34 5.04 0.15
C MET A 200 -1.69 3.87 1.07
N PHE A 201 -2.88 3.28 0.89
CA PHE A 201 -3.31 2.07 1.62
C PHE A 201 -2.83 0.79 0.95
N THR A 202 -2.97 0.70 -0.37
CA THR A 202 -2.75 -0.56 -1.08
C THR A 202 -1.28 -0.82 -1.33
N ARG A 203 -0.57 0.12 -1.94
CA ARG A 203 0.81 -0.06 -2.36
C ARG A 203 1.79 0.03 -1.18
N ASN A 204 1.59 0.99 -0.27
CA ASN A 204 2.47 1.11 0.88
C ASN A 204 2.27 -0.03 1.89
N PHE A 205 1.05 -0.54 2.04
CA PHE A 205 0.73 -1.45 3.14
C PHE A 205 0.06 -2.75 2.70
N LEU A 206 -1.11 -2.72 2.03
CA LEU A 206 -1.93 -3.92 1.83
C LEU A 206 -1.25 -4.95 0.93
N VAL A 207 -0.72 -4.52 -0.22
CA VAL A 207 -0.06 -5.43 -1.18
C VAL A 207 1.16 -6.09 -0.53
N PRO A 208 2.11 -5.36 0.09
CA PRO A 208 3.20 -5.99 0.83
C PRO A 208 2.72 -6.90 1.99
N MET A 209 1.64 -6.52 2.71
CA MET A 209 1.10 -7.37 3.77
C MET A 209 0.58 -8.71 3.26
N LEU A 210 -0.06 -8.72 2.09
CA LEU A 210 -0.58 -9.94 1.46
C LEU A 210 0.58 -10.81 0.91
N GLU A 211 1.55 -10.19 0.25
CA GLU A 211 2.72 -10.87 -0.31
C GLU A 211 3.63 -11.44 0.81
N ASP A 212 3.87 -10.70 1.87
CA ASP A 212 4.59 -11.16 3.07
C ASP A 212 3.87 -12.30 3.83
N ALA A 213 2.57 -12.49 3.60
CA ALA A 213 1.80 -13.63 4.09
C ALA A 213 1.77 -14.80 3.09
N GLY A 214 2.45 -14.70 1.95
CA GLY A 214 2.63 -15.74 0.94
C GLY A 214 1.66 -15.66 -0.25
N ALA A 215 0.79 -14.64 -0.35
CA ALA A 215 -0.10 -14.49 -1.50
C ALA A 215 0.65 -14.02 -2.76
N THR A 216 0.16 -14.42 -3.93
CA THR A 216 0.49 -13.75 -5.19
C THR A 216 -0.56 -12.68 -5.47
N VAL A 217 -0.13 -11.40 -5.56
CA VAL A 217 -1.02 -10.27 -5.77
C VAL A 217 -0.90 -9.75 -7.19
N PHE A 218 -2.01 -9.76 -7.93
CA PHE A 218 -2.14 -9.24 -9.29
C PHE A 218 -2.78 -7.85 -9.24
N LEU A 219 -2.19 -6.90 -9.97
CA LEU A 219 -2.66 -5.52 -10.04
C LEU A 219 -3.00 -5.14 -11.47
N SER A 220 -4.14 -4.48 -11.68
CA SER A 220 -4.54 -3.95 -13.00
C SER A 220 -3.82 -2.65 -13.37
N ARG A 221 -3.13 -2.01 -12.42
CA ARG A 221 -2.32 -0.79 -12.60
C ARG A 221 -0.86 -1.09 -12.29
N GLU A 222 0.06 -0.30 -12.85
CA GLU A 222 1.50 -0.43 -12.57
C GLU A 222 1.79 -0.25 -11.08
N ARG A 223 2.57 -1.17 -10.51
CA ARG A 223 2.96 -1.13 -9.10
C ARG A 223 4.22 -0.33 -8.84
N ASP A 224 5.10 -0.19 -9.84
CA ASP A 224 6.37 0.51 -9.67
C ASP A 224 6.24 2.01 -9.92
N ILE A 225 6.73 2.81 -8.96
CA ILE A 225 6.79 4.27 -9.11
C ILE A 225 8.05 4.74 -9.81
N GLN A 226 8.99 3.83 -10.11
CA GLN A 226 10.18 4.17 -10.86
C GLN A 226 9.81 4.68 -12.26
N VAL A 227 10.22 5.90 -12.58
CA VAL A 227 9.94 6.53 -13.88
C VAL A 227 10.85 6.03 -14.99
N ASN A 228 12.00 5.48 -14.63
CA ASN A 228 12.87 4.79 -15.59
C ASN A 228 12.32 3.40 -15.88
N GLU A 229 12.46 2.99 -17.13
CA GLU A 229 12.14 1.65 -17.60
C GLU A 229 13.27 1.15 -18.50
N VAL A 230 13.75 -0.05 -18.18
CA VAL A 230 14.76 -0.72 -18.98
C VAL A 230 14.22 -2.08 -19.42
N ILE A 231 14.21 -2.34 -20.71
CA ILE A 231 13.77 -3.61 -21.29
C ILE A 231 14.96 -4.28 -21.94
N VAL A 232 15.15 -5.56 -21.63
CA VAL A 232 16.10 -6.46 -22.31
C VAL A 232 15.29 -7.51 -23.02
N ASP A 233 15.43 -7.59 -24.33
CA ASP A 233 14.63 -8.42 -25.20
C ASP A 233 15.48 -8.97 -26.36
N ASN A 234 15.05 -10.07 -26.99
CA ASN A 234 15.78 -10.68 -28.10
C ASN A 234 15.67 -9.90 -29.41
N ASP A 235 14.58 -9.15 -29.60
CA ASP A 235 14.35 -8.35 -30.82
C ASP A 235 14.99 -6.97 -30.70
N ARG A 236 14.77 -6.28 -29.56
CA ARG A 236 15.30 -4.93 -29.30
C ARG A 236 15.39 -4.66 -27.80
N SER A 237 16.58 -4.26 -27.33
CA SER A 237 16.78 -3.83 -25.93
C SER A 237 16.91 -2.32 -25.80
N THR A 238 16.66 -1.80 -24.59
CA THR A 238 16.82 -0.37 -24.24
C THR A 238 18.30 -0.05 -24.05
N GLY A 239 18.80 1.01 -24.71
CA GLY A 239 20.19 1.48 -24.54
C GLY A 239 21.23 0.42 -24.90
N ASP A 240 22.29 0.33 -24.09
CA ASP A 240 23.37 -0.66 -24.21
C ASP A 240 23.07 -1.96 -23.43
N SER A 241 21.81 -2.24 -23.11
CA SER A 241 21.38 -3.48 -22.46
C SER A 241 21.66 -4.70 -23.35
N GLU A 242 21.96 -5.86 -22.78
CA GLU A 242 22.45 -7.03 -23.48
C GLU A 242 21.71 -8.32 -23.09
N LEU A 243 21.35 -9.13 -24.08
CA LEU A 243 20.92 -10.52 -23.89
C LEU A 243 22.06 -11.46 -24.24
N VAL A 244 22.57 -12.21 -23.25
CA VAL A 244 23.60 -13.23 -23.45
C VAL A 244 22.95 -14.61 -23.57
N VAL A 245 23.11 -15.24 -24.73
CA VAL A 245 22.60 -16.57 -25.04
C VAL A 245 23.72 -17.60 -24.86
N ASN A 246 23.44 -18.65 -24.08
CA ASN A 246 24.34 -19.79 -23.93
C ASN A 246 23.54 -21.08 -24.13
N ASP A 247 23.83 -21.75 -25.24
CA ASP A 247 23.14 -22.98 -25.64
C ASP A 247 23.51 -24.18 -24.74
N GLY A 248 24.70 -24.17 -24.15
CA GLY A 248 25.19 -25.32 -23.37
C GLY A 248 25.19 -26.61 -24.20
N ASN A 249 24.41 -27.64 -23.78
CA ASN A 249 24.21 -28.86 -24.53
C ASN A 249 22.87 -28.91 -25.29
N GLY A 250 22.15 -27.79 -25.35
CA GLY A 250 20.89 -27.59 -26.08
C GLY A 250 21.06 -26.62 -27.25
N GLN A 251 19.97 -26.02 -27.65
CA GLN A 251 19.95 -24.91 -28.61
C GLN A 251 18.76 -24.01 -28.35
N TRP A 252 19.00 -22.74 -28.10
CA TRP A 252 17.97 -21.71 -28.13
C TRP A 252 17.62 -21.37 -29.57
N ILE A 253 16.35 -21.46 -29.91
CA ILE A 253 15.83 -21.13 -31.24
C ILE A 253 14.71 -20.12 -31.11
N GLU A 254 14.58 -19.26 -32.12
CA GLU A 254 13.44 -18.37 -32.24
C GLU A 254 12.15 -19.16 -32.46
N SER A 255 11.08 -18.78 -31.78
CA SER A 255 9.76 -19.39 -31.92
C SER A 255 9.13 -18.98 -33.25
N ASP A 256 8.29 -19.86 -33.80
CA ASP A 256 7.39 -19.59 -34.91
C ASP A 256 6.13 -18.79 -34.51
N ARG A 257 6.01 -18.47 -33.23
CA ARG A 257 4.92 -17.66 -32.64
C ARG A 257 5.41 -16.26 -32.28
N THR A 258 4.46 -15.33 -32.18
CA THR A 258 4.75 -13.96 -31.81
C THR A 258 5.10 -13.83 -30.32
N GLY A 259 6.00 -12.89 -30.00
CA GLY A 259 6.45 -12.49 -28.69
C GLY A 259 6.34 -10.99 -28.47
N PHE A 260 6.99 -10.52 -27.43
CA PHE A 260 7.09 -9.11 -27.10
C PHE A 260 8.08 -8.40 -28.03
N ALA A 261 7.79 -7.13 -28.34
CA ALA A 261 8.79 -6.18 -28.80
C ALA A 261 8.48 -4.79 -28.21
N PRO A 262 9.50 -4.05 -27.73
CA PRO A 262 9.29 -2.75 -27.13
C PRO A 262 8.78 -1.75 -28.17
N LYS A 263 7.79 -0.94 -27.77
CA LYS A 263 7.21 0.14 -28.56
C LYS A 263 7.27 1.45 -27.81
N ASP A 264 7.78 2.49 -28.43
CA ASP A 264 7.84 3.83 -27.82
C ASP A 264 6.43 4.42 -27.62
N THR A 265 5.48 4.02 -28.48
CA THR A 265 4.07 4.44 -28.44
C THR A 265 3.17 3.27 -28.84
N LEU A 266 2.14 3.03 -28.05
CA LEU A 266 1.07 2.07 -28.34
C LEU A 266 -0.17 2.80 -28.82
N PHE A 267 -0.65 2.47 -30.01
CA PHE A 267 -1.90 2.99 -30.55
C PHE A 267 -3.08 2.07 -30.16
N PRO A 268 -4.34 2.56 -30.27
CA PRO A 268 -5.51 1.76 -29.94
C PRO A 268 -5.54 0.40 -30.64
N GLY A 269 -5.75 -0.67 -29.87
CA GLY A 269 -5.77 -2.05 -30.36
C GLY A 269 -4.42 -2.70 -30.59
N GLU A 270 -3.30 -2.00 -30.45
CA GLU A 270 -1.98 -2.61 -30.52
C GLU A 270 -1.64 -3.38 -29.24
N ASN A 271 -1.01 -4.55 -29.42
CA ASN A 271 -0.52 -5.41 -28.35
C ASN A 271 1.00 -5.62 -28.52
N PRO A 272 1.85 -5.18 -27.58
CA PRO A 272 3.29 -5.33 -27.72
C PRO A 272 3.76 -6.79 -27.74
N PHE A 273 3.00 -7.74 -27.17
CA PHE A 273 3.31 -9.18 -27.15
C PHE A 273 2.94 -9.91 -28.45
N THR A 274 2.47 -9.19 -29.45
CA THR A 274 2.24 -9.73 -30.81
C THR A 274 3.14 -9.09 -31.85
N SER A 275 4.14 -8.30 -31.43
CA SER A 275 4.96 -7.44 -32.29
C SER A 275 6.37 -7.96 -32.51
N GLY A 276 6.83 -8.91 -31.70
CA GLY A 276 8.17 -9.51 -31.76
C GLY A 276 8.13 -11.03 -31.81
N ALA A 277 9.25 -11.62 -31.44
CA ALA A 277 9.46 -13.06 -31.30
C ALA A 277 9.94 -13.41 -29.89
N TYR A 278 9.96 -14.68 -29.51
CA TYR A 278 10.61 -15.13 -28.30
C TYR A 278 11.51 -16.34 -28.55
N LEU A 279 12.45 -16.59 -27.64
CA LEU A 279 13.33 -17.74 -27.70
C LEU A 279 12.74 -18.94 -26.98
N LYS A 280 12.99 -20.15 -27.49
CA LYS A 280 12.62 -21.40 -26.84
C LYS A 280 13.73 -22.46 -26.94
N MET A 281 13.75 -23.38 -25.97
CA MET A 281 14.64 -24.53 -25.98
C MET A 281 13.85 -25.77 -25.61
N GLU A 282 13.98 -26.85 -26.42
CA GLU A 282 13.55 -28.19 -26.04
C GLU A 282 14.52 -28.76 -24.99
N VAL A 283 14.01 -29.05 -23.80
CA VAL A 283 14.79 -29.54 -22.66
C VAL A 283 14.71 -31.06 -22.63
N SER A 284 15.89 -31.69 -22.60
CA SER A 284 16.07 -33.12 -22.32
C SER A 284 16.85 -33.33 -21.03
N ARG A 285 16.98 -34.56 -20.58
CA ARG A 285 17.70 -34.86 -19.31
C ARG A 285 19.14 -34.32 -19.26
N GLU A 286 19.77 -34.17 -20.40
CA GLU A 286 21.15 -33.70 -20.54
C GLU A 286 21.26 -32.26 -21.04
N ALA A 287 20.16 -31.68 -21.50
CA ALA A 287 20.13 -30.30 -22.00
C ALA A 287 20.44 -29.30 -20.86
N SER A 288 21.36 -28.40 -21.17
CA SER A 288 21.68 -27.27 -20.31
C SER A 288 21.83 -26.04 -21.18
N GLY A 289 21.26 -24.93 -20.78
CA GLY A 289 21.37 -23.63 -21.45
C GLY A 289 20.94 -22.53 -20.53
N THR A 290 21.40 -21.31 -20.81
CA THR A 290 21.02 -20.13 -20.04
C THR A 290 20.76 -18.94 -20.94
N LEU A 291 19.83 -18.08 -20.52
CA LEU A 291 19.64 -16.76 -21.08
C LEU A 291 19.83 -15.75 -19.95
N GLN A 292 20.78 -14.81 -20.13
CA GLN A 292 21.04 -13.76 -19.15
C GLN A 292 20.69 -12.40 -19.72
N TYR A 293 19.74 -11.73 -19.09
CA TYR A 293 19.25 -10.39 -19.39
C TYR A 293 20.01 -9.37 -18.55
N ILE A 294 20.82 -8.52 -19.16
CA ILE A 294 21.72 -7.56 -18.49
C ILE A 294 21.26 -6.15 -18.84
N PRO A 295 20.52 -5.46 -17.93
CA PRO A 295 20.07 -4.10 -18.17
C PRO A 295 21.20 -3.09 -18.06
N GLU A 296 21.11 -1.98 -18.79
CA GLU A 296 21.83 -0.76 -18.49
C GLU A 296 20.97 0.13 -17.60
N ILE A 297 21.17 0.07 -16.31
CA ILE A 297 20.40 0.82 -15.31
C ILE A 297 20.82 2.30 -15.36
N PRO A 298 19.91 3.25 -15.65
CA PRO A 298 20.29 4.67 -15.80
C PRO A 298 20.69 5.33 -14.47
N GLU A 299 20.00 4.97 -13.38
CA GLU A 299 20.25 5.51 -12.04
C GLU A 299 20.16 4.41 -11.00
N LYS A 300 21.00 4.47 -9.95
CA LYS A 300 20.90 3.52 -8.85
C LYS A 300 19.56 3.68 -8.14
N GLY A 301 18.94 2.58 -7.74
CA GLY A 301 17.68 2.62 -7.02
C GLY A 301 16.95 1.27 -7.01
N GLU A 302 15.73 1.32 -6.52
CA GLU A 302 14.82 0.17 -6.55
C GLU A 302 14.05 0.13 -7.86
N TYR A 303 14.00 -1.05 -8.47
CA TYR A 303 13.28 -1.35 -9.69
C TYR A 303 12.46 -2.62 -9.51
N ALA A 304 11.18 -2.57 -9.82
CA ALA A 304 10.40 -3.78 -9.98
C ALA A 304 10.91 -4.56 -11.21
N VAL A 305 11.06 -5.87 -11.05
CA VAL A 305 11.50 -6.78 -12.11
C VAL A 305 10.33 -7.60 -12.60
N TYR A 306 10.11 -7.58 -13.90
CA TYR A 306 9.08 -8.36 -14.58
C TYR A 306 9.70 -9.21 -15.67
N ILE A 307 9.15 -10.38 -15.89
CA ILE A 307 9.58 -11.31 -16.93
C ILE A 307 8.40 -11.76 -17.78
N SER A 308 8.65 -12.07 -19.05
CA SER A 308 7.67 -12.67 -19.93
C SER A 308 8.21 -13.94 -20.61
N TRP A 309 7.29 -14.76 -21.07
CA TRP A 309 7.57 -15.96 -21.86
C TRP A 309 6.44 -16.28 -22.83
N GLY A 310 6.77 -17.06 -23.86
CA GLY A 310 5.81 -17.49 -24.86
C GLY A 310 4.97 -18.70 -24.41
N LYS A 311 3.87 -18.93 -25.11
CA LYS A 311 3.00 -20.08 -24.87
C LYS A 311 3.48 -21.32 -25.63
N GLU A 312 3.86 -22.37 -24.89
CA GLU A 312 4.27 -23.66 -25.46
C GLU A 312 3.44 -24.82 -24.89
N ALA A 313 3.14 -25.81 -25.76
CA ALA A 313 2.24 -26.92 -25.38
C ALA A 313 2.81 -27.79 -24.24
N ASN A 314 4.13 -27.98 -24.21
CA ASN A 314 4.84 -28.79 -23.21
C ASN A 314 5.71 -27.93 -22.31
N ALA A 315 5.25 -26.70 -21.99
CA ALA A 315 5.96 -25.78 -21.11
C ALA A 315 6.18 -26.41 -19.73
N LEU A 316 7.35 -26.15 -19.16
CA LEU A 316 7.73 -26.65 -17.83
C LEU A 316 7.10 -25.80 -16.72
N THR A 317 6.85 -26.45 -15.57
CA THR A 317 6.24 -25.83 -14.37
C THR A 317 7.25 -25.41 -13.31
N ASN A 318 8.55 -25.63 -13.55
CA ASN A 318 9.62 -25.44 -12.57
C ASN A 318 10.90 -24.85 -13.22
N VAL A 319 10.74 -23.82 -14.03
CA VAL A 319 11.88 -23.19 -14.72
C VAL A 319 12.64 -22.31 -13.73
N PRO A 320 13.93 -22.58 -13.44
CA PRO A 320 14.74 -21.77 -12.57
C PRO A 320 15.00 -20.38 -13.16
N CYS A 321 14.76 -19.34 -12.36
CA CYS A 321 15.07 -17.97 -12.69
C CYS A 321 15.85 -17.33 -11.54
N ILE A 322 16.91 -16.57 -11.86
CA ILE A 322 17.78 -15.93 -10.86
C ILE A 322 17.81 -14.45 -11.14
N VAL A 323 17.43 -13.65 -10.16
CA VAL A 323 17.62 -12.19 -10.17
C VAL A 323 18.91 -11.89 -9.41
N ASN A 324 19.91 -11.38 -10.12
CA ASN A 324 21.13 -10.84 -9.52
C ASN A 324 20.94 -9.35 -9.25
N HIS A 325 21.04 -8.92 -8.02
CA HIS A 325 20.83 -7.54 -7.59
C HIS A 325 21.97 -7.09 -6.66
N SER A 326 22.01 -5.83 -6.29
CA SER A 326 23.14 -5.32 -5.51
C SER A 326 23.25 -5.90 -4.09
N GLY A 327 22.17 -6.45 -3.55
CA GLY A 327 22.13 -7.17 -2.27
C GLY A 327 22.47 -8.68 -2.37
N GLY A 328 22.58 -9.23 -3.60
CA GLY A 328 22.89 -10.66 -3.79
C GLY A 328 22.11 -11.31 -4.92
N GLN A 329 21.66 -12.54 -4.70
CA GLN A 329 20.89 -13.33 -5.66
C GLN A 329 19.56 -13.79 -5.05
N THR A 330 18.46 -13.55 -5.76
CA THR A 330 17.16 -14.12 -5.41
C THR A 330 16.74 -15.14 -6.47
N ARG A 331 16.31 -16.32 -6.03
CA ARG A 331 15.99 -17.45 -6.91
C ARG A 331 14.51 -17.73 -6.95
N PHE A 332 14.00 -18.00 -8.14
CA PHE A 332 12.61 -18.31 -8.41
C PHE A 332 12.48 -19.64 -9.17
N SER A 333 11.31 -20.28 -9.02
CA SER A 333 10.80 -21.36 -9.85
C SER A 333 9.57 -20.82 -10.61
N LEU A 334 9.62 -20.81 -11.95
CA LEU A 334 8.56 -20.26 -12.80
C LEU A 334 7.71 -21.38 -13.38
N ASN A 335 6.39 -21.23 -13.30
CA ASN A 335 5.42 -22.13 -13.95
C ASN A 335 5.00 -21.53 -15.30
N GLN A 336 5.63 -21.98 -16.38
CA GLN A 336 5.38 -21.46 -17.73
C GLN A 336 4.11 -21.99 -18.41
N GLN A 337 3.33 -22.85 -17.74
CA GLN A 337 2.02 -23.29 -18.23
C GLN A 337 0.91 -22.26 -18.01
N MET A 338 1.20 -21.18 -17.31
CA MET A 338 0.31 -20.05 -17.08
C MET A 338 1.07 -18.71 -17.22
N GLY A 339 0.36 -17.59 -17.37
CA GLY A 339 0.95 -16.26 -17.38
C GLY A 339 1.85 -15.95 -18.59
N TYR A 340 1.61 -16.60 -19.74
CA TYR A 340 2.33 -16.35 -20.99
C TYR A 340 1.89 -15.05 -21.66
N ALA A 341 2.77 -14.45 -22.48
CA ALA A 341 2.53 -13.23 -23.26
C ALA A 341 2.00 -12.06 -22.39
N THR A 342 2.55 -11.93 -21.20
CA THR A 342 2.28 -10.81 -20.27
C THR A 342 3.46 -10.60 -19.33
N TRP A 343 3.42 -9.49 -18.57
CA TRP A 343 4.41 -9.21 -17.55
C TRP A 343 4.11 -9.95 -16.24
N VAL A 344 5.01 -10.81 -15.81
CA VAL A 344 4.98 -11.50 -14.52
C VAL A 344 5.96 -10.84 -13.56
N TYR A 345 5.46 -10.31 -12.45
CA TYR A 345 6.25 -9.66 -11.43
C TYR A 345 7.04 -10.66 -10.59
N LEU A 346 8.35 -10.41 -10.39
CA LEU A 346 9.25 -11.24 -9.58
C LEU A 346 9.57 -10.60 -8.21
N GLY A 347 9.63 -9.29 -8.14
CA GLY A 347 10.00 -8.57 -6.94
C GLY A 347 10.56 -7.18 -7.26
N THR A 348 10.73 -6.36 -6.24
CA THR A 348 11.43 -5.08 -6.34
C THR A 348 12.81 -5.23 -5.73
N PHE A 349 13.86 -4.86 -6.48
CA PHE A 349 15.26 -5.07 -6.10
C PHE A 349 16.08 -3.79 -6.32
N HIS A 350 17.11 -3.61 -5.51
CA HIS A 350 18.02 -2.49 -5.65
C HIS A 350 19.13 -2.80 -6.67
N PHE A 351 19.31 -1.89 -7.64
CA PHE A 351 20.38 -1.97 -8.65
C PHE A 351 21.29 -0.75 -8.58
N GLN A 352 22.57 -0.96 -8.90
CA GLN A 352 23.52 0.12 -9.14
C GLN A 352 23.38 0.62 -10.58
N ALA A 353 23.75 1.88 -10.84
CA ALA A 353 23.76 2.43 -12.19
C ALA A 353 24.76 1.72 -13.10
N GLY A 354 24.46 1.69 -14.40
CA GLY A 354 25.26 1.04 -15.42
C GLY A 354 24.95 -0.44 -15.58
N ARG A 355 25.83 -1.14 -16.29
CA ARG A 355 25.70 -2.56 -16.65
C ARG A 355 26.57 -3.43 -15.77
N ASN A 356 25.97 -4.36 -15.05
CA ASN A 356 26.66 -5.25 -14.12
C ASN A 356 26.11 -6.69 -14.19
N PRO A 357 26.71 -7.60 -14.99
CA PRO A 357 26.20 -8.96 -15.14
C PRO A 357 26.09 -9.78 -13.84
N GLY A 358 26.96 -9.52 -12.87
CA GLY A 358 27.00 -10.27 -11.61
C GLY A 358 26.06 -9.75 -10.51
N ARG A 359 25.66 -8.46 -10.59
CA ARG A 359 24.85 -7.78 -9.56
C ARG A 359 23.70 -6.96 -10.15
N GLY A 360 23.37 -7.16 -11.43
CA GLY A 360 22.32 -6.44 -12.13
C GLY A 360 21.90 -7.23 -13.37
N SER A 361 21.23 -8.38 -13.21
CA SER A 361 20.77 -9.20 -14.32
C SER A 361 19.67 -10.18 -13.90
N VAL A 362 18.93 -10.70 -14.87
CA VAL A 362 18.01 -11.83 -14.70
C VAL A 362 18.50 -12.99 -15.55
N THR A 363 18.55 -14.19 -14.99
CA THR A 363 19.04 -15.38 -15.69
C THR A 363 17.97 -16.48 -15.67
N ILE A 364 17.51 -16.92 -16.83
CA ILE A 364 16.74 -18.16 -17.00
C ILE A 364 17.73 -19.31 -17.19
N VAL A 365 17.48 -20.41 -16.48
CA VAL A 365 18.27 -21.63 -16.54
C VAL A 365 17.40 -22.81 -16.92
N THR A 366 17.81 -23.62 -17.88
CA THR A 366 17.09 -24.86 -18.18
C THR A 366 17.24 -25.86 -17.03
N PRO A 367 16.13 -26.42 -16.51
CA PRO A 367 16.20 -27.33 -15.36
C PRO A 367 16.78 -28.69 -15.77
N LYS A 368 17.67 -29.23 -14.91
CA LYS A 368 18.26 -30.56 -15.12
C LYS A 368 17.23 -31.66 -14.93
N ASN A 369 17.39 -32.77 -15.64
CA ASN A 369 16.55 -33.97 -15.56
C ASN A 369 15.06 -33.73 -15.90
N SER A 370 14.74 -32.68 -16.63
CA SER A 370 13.39 -32.34 -17.09
C SER A 370 13.24 -32.71 -18.58
N ILE A 371 11.99 -32.87 -19.02
CA ILE A 371 11.63 -33.06 -20.44
C ILE A 371 10.47 -32.13 -20.74
N GLY A 372 10.61 -31.23 -21.69
CA GLY A 372 9.60 -30.24 -22.08
C GLY A 372 10.20 -29.07 -22.80
N VAL A 373 9.55 -27.92 -22.74
CA VAL A 373 10.00 -26.67 -23.38
C VAL A 373 10.17 -25.58 -22.32
N VAL A 374 11.28 -24.86 -22.40
CA VAL A 374 11.49 -23.57 -21.73
C VAL A 374 11.40 -22.48 -22.77
N SER A 375 10.56 -21.49 -22.55
CA SER A 375 10.50 -20.28 -23.39
C SER A 375 10.92 -19.05 -22.60
N ALA A 376 11.44 -18.05 -23.30
CA ALA A 376 11.95 -16.83 -22.71
C ALA A 376 11.80 -15.70 -23.71
N ASP A 377 11.23 -14.59 -23.27
CA ASP A 377 10.89 -13.45 -24.14
C ASP A 377 11.64 -12.22 -23.61
N ALA A 378 11.02 -11.31 -22.92
CA ALA A 378 11.62 -10.09 -22.42
C ALA A 378 11.71 -10.04 -20.88
N VAL A 379 12.63 -9.22 -20.36
CA VAL A 379 12.70 -8.80 -18.97
C VAL A 379 12.64 -7.28 -18.90
N ARG A 380 11.78 -6.77 -18.00
CA ARG A 380 11.57 -5.35 -17.76
C ARG A 380 11.99 -4.99 -16.35
N PHE A 381 12.70 -3.87 -16.21
CA PHE A 381 13.13 -3.27 -14.94
C PHE A 381 12.51 -1.88 -14.83
N GLY A 382 11.71 -1.64 -13.80
CA GLY A 382 11.06 -0.36 -13.55
C GLY A 382 9.66 -0.22 -14.16
N GLY A 383 8.94 0.80 -13.71
CA GLY A 383 7.56 1.10 -14.10
C GLY A 383 7.43 1.90 -15.40
N GLY A 384 8.27 2.92 -15.55
CA GLY A 384 8.32 3.76 -16.73
C GLY A 384 7.22 4.82 -16.85
N MET A 385 7.24 5.52 -17.98
CA MET A 385 6.24 6.51 -18.35
C MET A 385 5.11 5.86 -19.14
N GLY A 386 3.90 6.44 -19.06
CA GLY A 386 2.78 6.04 -19.89
C GLY A 386 3.07 6.23 -21.38
N ASN A 387 2.82 5.18 -22.18
CA ASN A 387 3.12 5.17 -23.63
C ASN A 387 1.91 4.82 -24.51
N VAL A 388 0.69 4.77 -23.93
CA VAL A 388 -0.53 4.54 -24.71
C VAL A 388 -1.08 5.87 -25.22
N ALA A 389 -1.17 6.00 -26.55
CA ALA A 389 -1.61 7.21 -27.22
C ALA A 389 -3.14 7.21 -27.44
N ARG A 390 -3.78 8.33 -27.12
CA ARG A 390 -5.23 8.52 -27.26
C ARG A 390 -5.57 9.68 -28.19
N ARG A 391 -6.77 9.69 -28.75
CA ARG A 391 -7.29 10.67 -29.69
C ARG A 391 -8.77 11.00 -29.39
N PRO A 392 -9.28 12.16 -29.86
CA PRO A 392 -10.67 12.54 -29.67
C PRO A 392 -11.68 11.52 -30.19
N ALA A 393 -12.85 11.43 -29.53
CA ALA A 393 -13.98 10.63 -29.98
C ALA A 393 -14.49 11.08 -31.35
N GLY A 394 -15.04 10.12 -32.12
CA GLY A 394 -15.57 10.39 -33.47
C GLY A 394 -14.51 10.67 -34.52
N ALA A 395 -13.22 10.54 -34.21
CA ALA A 395 -12.16 10.53 -35.19
C ALA A 395 -12.26 9.25 -36.02
N TYR A 396 -12.78 9.37 -37.24
CA TYR A 396 -12.98 8.24 -38.14
C TYR A 396 -11.63 7.59 -38.51
N ILE A 397 -11.43 6.34 -38.08
CA ILE A 397 -10.43 5.47 -38.66
C ILE A 397 -11.12 4.72 -39.84
N PRO A 398 -10.63 4.81 -41.06
CA PRO A 398 -11.06 3.87 -42.09
C PRO A 398 -10.69 2.46 -41.61
N ARG A 399 -11.66 1.63 -41.18
CA ARG A 399 -11.42 0.19 -41.07
C ARG A 399 -10.85 -0.25 -42.41
N GLN A 400 -9.67 -0.82 -42.42
CA GLN A 400 -9.22 -1.60 -43.55
C GLN A 400 -10.16 -2.80 -43.63
N TRP A 401 -11.21 -2.67 -44.38
CA TRP A 401 -12.03 -3.80 -44.78
C TRP A 401 -11.11 -4.66 -45.67
N SER A 402 -10.74 -5.82 -45.16
CA SER A 402 -10.23 -6.87 -46.02
C SER A 402 -11.39 -7.28 -46.92
N LEU A 403 -11.40 -6.75 -48.13
CA LEU A 403 -12.30 -7.20 -49.16
C LEU A 403 -12.04 -8.70 -49.36
N LYS A 404 -12.97 -9.55 -48.99
CA LYS A 404 -13.01 -10.92 -49.52
C LYS A 404 -13.10 -10.78 -51.04
N ASP A 405 -12.18 -11.43 -51.72
CA ASP A 405 -12.08 -11.41 -53.20
C ASP A 405 -13.46 -11.53 -53.85
N GLY A 406 -13.80 -10.55 -54.65
CA GLY A 406 -14.88 -10.63 -55.60
C GLY A 406 -16.10 -9.71 -55.47
N GLN A 407 -16.12 -8.72 -54.54
CA GLN A 407 -17.22 -7.74 -54.51
C GLN A 407 -16.70 -6.31 -54.77
N THR A 408 -17.07 -5.79 -55.96
CA THR A 408 -16.96 -4.35 -56.28
C THR A 408 -18.16 -3.64 -55.67
N ASP A 409 -17.94 -2.90 -54.56
CA ASP A 409 -18.98 -2.04 -54.02
C ASP A 409 -18.82 -0.60 -54.52
N SER A 410 -19.88 -0.09 -55.15
CA SER A 410 -19.95 1.18 -55.86
C SER A 410 -20.26 2.39 -55.01
N HIS A 411 -20.04 2.30 -53.68
CA HIS A 411 -20.20 3.44 -52.77
C HIS A 411 -18.86 3.98 -52.29
N ARG A 412 -18.19 4.74 -53.23
CA ARG A 412 -17.13 5.66 -52.80
C ARG A 412 -17.75 6.81 -52.01
N VAL A 413 -17.64 6.79 -50.71
CA VAL A 413 -17.77 8.02 -49.91
C VAL A 413 -16.52 8.86 -50.16
N GLU A 414 -16.66 9.99 -50.86
CA GLU A 414 -15.60 10.99 -50.97
C GLU A 414 -15.27 11.50 -49.57
N ILE A 415 -14.08 11.19 -49.07
CA ILE A 415 -13.52 11.74 -47.84
C ILE A 415 -13.16 13.20 -48.14
N LYS A 416 -14.04 14.13 -47.74
CA LYS A 416 -13.70 15.55 -47.66
C LYS A 416 -12.78 15.76 -46.49
N ASP A 417 -11.57 16.26 -46.80
CA ASP A 417 -10.54 16.76 -45.88
C ASP A 417 -10.19 15.88 -44.67
N SER A 418 -9.04 15.26 -44.77
CA SER A 418 -8.41 14.51 -43.68
C SER A 418 -8.09 15.44 -42.48
N VAL A 419 -8.99 15.57 -41.54
CA VAL A 419 -8.63 16.11 -40.23
C VAL A 419 -7.62 15.13 -39.63
N ARG A 420 -6.36 15.52 -39.59
CA ARG A 420 -5.31 14.75 -38.93
C ARG A 420 -5.49 14.95 -37.41
N TYR A 421 -6.14 14.02 -36.74
CA TYR A 421 -6.15 14.00 -35.31
C TYR A 421 -4.76 13.70 -34.76
N THR A 422 -4.31 14.50 -33.79
CA THR A 422 -3.05 14.27 -33.13
C THR A 422 -3.30 13.32 -31.97
N TYR A 423 -2.56 12.20 -31.94
CA TYR A 423 -2.54 11.34 -30.76
C TYR A 423 -1.77 12.00 -29.62
N LYS A 424 -2.25 11.82 -28.39
CA LYS A 424 -1.69 12.42 -27.20
C LYS A 424 -1.34 11.33 -26.19
N LEU A 425 -0.14 11.40 -25.63
CA LEU A 425 0.27 10.65 -24.45
C LEU A 425 -0.15 11.40 -23.18
N SER A 426 -0.25 10.70 -22.06
CA SER A 426 -0.58 11.30 -20.77
C SER A 426 0.50 12.26 -20.25
N GLY A 427 1.77 11.97 -20.59
CA GLY A 427 2.94 12.66 -20.02
C GLY A 427 3.16 12.35 -18.54
N LYS A 428 2.46 11.38 -17.97
CA LYS A 428 2.55 10.95 -16.57
C LYS A 428 3.29 9.61 -16.46
N PRO A 429 3.88 9.30 -15.29
CA PRO A 429 4.34 7.94 -14.96
C PRO A 429 3.20 6.92 -15.12
N ARG A 430 3.53 5.71 -15.61
CA ARG A 430 2.53 4.66 -15.88
C ARG A 430 1.71 4.29 -14.66
N TRP A 431 2.29 4.32 -13.45
CA TRP A 431 1.56 4.03 -12.23
C TRP A 431 0.40 4.99 -11.94
N MET A 432 0.42 6.22 -12.50
CA MET A 432 -0.66 7.19 -12.36
C MET A 432 -1.82 6.93 -13.31
N GLU A 433 -1.57 6.25 -14.42
CA GLU A 433 -2.58 6.00 -15.45
C GLU A 433 -3.63 4.99 -15.00
N ALA A 434 -4.83 5.08 -15.57
CA ALA A 434 -5.92 4.16 -15.36
C ALA A 434 -5.59 2.73 -15.82
N GLY A 435 -6.27 1.75 -15.24
CA GLY A 435 -5.98 0.33 -15.44
C GLY A 435 -6.01 -0.10 -16.90
N ARG A 436 -6.94 0.44 -17.71
CA ARG A 436 -7.05 0.07 -19.12
C ARG A 436 -5.75 0.25 -19.91
N TYR A 437 -4.93 1.27 -19.60
CA TYR A 437 -3.67 1.53 -20.31
C TYR A 437 -2.58 0.55 -19.91
N GLN A 438 -2.47 0.26 -18.62
CA GLN A 438 -1.57 -0.77 -18.12
C GLN A 438 -1.94 -2.15 -18.68
N LEU A 439 -3.24 -2.47 -18.80
CA LEU A 439 -3.71 -3.75 -19.35
C LEU A 439 -3.36 -3.88 -20.83
N GLN A 440 -3.47 -2.82 -21.63
CA GLN A 440 -2.99 -2.79 -23.00
C GLN A 440 -1.47 -3.03 -23.05
N TYR A 441 -0.71 -2.29 -22.26
CA TYR A 441 0.75 -2.44 -22.17
C TYR A 441 1.18 -3.84 -21.69
N ALA A 442 0.40 -4.47 -20.83
CA ALA A 442 0.62 -5.82 -20.34
C ALA A 442 0.13 -6.94 -21.27
N GLY A 443 -0.26 -6.61 -22.51
CA GLY A 443 -0.60 -7.60 -23.54
C GLY A 443 -2.02 -8.16 -23.48
N MET A 444 -2.92 -7.57 -22.70
CA MET A 444 -4.31 -8.03 -22.67
C MET A 444 -5.01 -7.74 -24.01
N PRO A 445 -5.98 -8.57 -24.44
CA PRO A 445 -6.72 -8.37 -25.69
C PRO A 445 -7.67 -7.16 -25.59
N ASP A 446 -7.74 -6.35 -26.67
CA ASP A 446 -8.48 -5.09 -26.68
C ASP A 446 -9.98 -5.23 -26.47
N SER A 447 -10.69 -5.88 -27.41
CA SER A 447 -12.15 -5.97 -27.43
C SER A 447 -12.76 -6.87 -26.35
N ILE A 448 -11.93 -7.63 -25.64
CA ILE A 448 -12.35 -8.59 -24.60
C ILE A 448 -12.06 -8.08 -23.20
N VAL A 449 -10.98 -7.31 -23.03
CA VAL A 449 -10.53 -6.87 -21.71
C VAL A 449 -10.60 -5.37 -21.56
N TYR A 450 -9.85 -4.56 -22.35
CA TYR A 450 -9.65 -3.14 -22.03
C TYR A 450 -10.36 -2.15 -22.98
N SER A 451 -11.05 -2.62 -23.99
CA SER A 451 -11.76 -1.78 -24.98
C SER A 451 -13.15 -2.31 -25.29
N LEU A 452 -13.97 -2.43 -24.26
CA LEU A 452 -15.33 -2.94 -24.40
C LEU A 452 -16.31 -1.95 -25.07
N ASN A 453 -15.87 -0.69 -25.23
CA ASN A 453 -16.60 0.41 -25.88
C ASN A 453 -15.86 0.91 -27.11
N ASP A 454 -15.23 0.03 -27.87
CA ASP A 454 -14.54 0.31 -29.16
C ASP A 454 -13.45 1.42 -29.08
N ASN A 455 -12.84 1.61 -27.93
CA ASN A 455 -11.89 2.72 -27.66
C ASN A 455 -12.49 4.14 -27.82
N GLU A 456 -13.80 4.30 -27.72
CA GLU A 456 -14.51 5.58 -27.86
C GLU A 456 -14.84 6.23 -26.50
N ASN A 457 -14.77 5.47 -25.40
CA ASN A 457 -15.09 5.94 -24.06
C ASN A 457 -14.18 5.28 -23.01
N ASP A 458 -13.04 5.91 -22.74
CA ASP A 458 -12.02 5.39 -21.83
C ASP A 458 -12.51 5.26 -20.38
N TYR A 459 -13.42 6.14 -19.96
CA TYR A 459 -14.05 6.03 -18.65
C TYR A 459 -14.81 4.70 -18.48
N ASN A 460 -15.66 4.38 -19.47
CA ASN A 460 -16.43 3.14 -19.45
C ASN A 460 -15.53 1.91 -19.65
N ASP A 461 -14.53 2.01 -20.51
CA ASP A 461 -13.57 0.94 -20.74
C ASP A 461 -12.79 0.64 -19.47
N ASP A 462 -12.35 1.65 -18.73
CA ASP A 462 -11.52 1.48 -17.54
C ASP A 462 -12.23 0.71 -16.42
N TYR A 463 -13.43 1.14 -15.97
CA TYR A 463 -14.11 0.45 -14.86
C TYR A 463 -14.61 -0.95 -15.24
N GLN A 464 -14.84 -1.23 -16.53
CA GLN A 464 -15.24 -2.56 -17.00
C GLN A 464 -14.03 -3.49 -17.14
N SER A 465 -12.90 -2.94 -17.60
CA SER A 465 -11.68 -3.70 -17.88
C SER A 465 -11.15 -4.45 -16.65
N ARG A 466 -11.29 -3.88 -15.46
CA ARG A 466 -10.77 -4.44 -14.21
C ARG A 466 -11.38 -5.82 -13.91
N GLY A 467 -12.70 -5.95 -14.06
CA GLY A 467 -13.40 -7.22 -13.88
C GLY A 467 -13.12 -8.22 -15.01
N GLU A 468 -13.09 -7.76 -16.25
CA GLU A 468 -12.79 -8.65 -17.40
C GLU A 468 -11.34 -9.13 -17.39
N TRP A 469 -10.40 -8.30 -16.91
CA TRP A 469 -9.03 -8.73 -16.70
C TRP A 469 -8.93 -9.89 -15.69
N VAL A 470 -9.64 -9.82 -14.55
CA VAL A 470 -9.69 -10.94 -13.59
C VAL A 470 -10.18 -12.23 -14.27
N ASN A 471 -11.22 -12.12 -15.09
CA ASN A 471 -11.79 -13.26 -15.81
C ASN A 471 -10.83 -13.79 -16.88
N TYR A 472 -10.09 -12.92 -17.55
CA TYR A 472 -9.09 -13.28 -18.54
C TYR A 472 -7.87 -13.98 -17.90
N LEU A 473 -7.45 -13.56 -16.69
CA LEU A 473 -6.44 -14.30 -15.94
C LEU A 473 -6.81 -15.77 -15.81
N MET A 474 -8.10 -16.07 -15.55
CA MET A 474 -8.63 -17.43 -15.36
C MET A 474 -9.05 -18.13 -16.67
N GLY A 475 -9.10 -17.43 -17.79
CA GLY A 475 -9.52 -17.96 -19.09
C GLY A 475 -11.04 -17.91 -19.35
N ARG A 476 -11.80 -17.04 -18.66
CA ARG A 476 -13.27 -16.95 -18.80
C ARG A 476 -13.80 -15.50 -18.77
N PRO A 477 -13.38 -14.62 -19.70
CA PRO A 477 -13.93 -13.27 -19.77
C PRO A 477 -15.40 -13.29 -20.18
N ASN A 478 -16.18 -12.32 -19.67
CA ASN A 478 -17.60 -12.19 -20.04
C ASN A 478 -17.79 -11.48 -21.39
N GLY A 479 -16.79 -10.69 -21.83
CA GLY A 479 -16.85 -9.90 -23.06
C GLY A 479 -17.86 -8.75 -23.00
N PRO A 480 -18.03 -8.01 -24.09
CA PRO A 480 -18.89 -6.82 -24.14
C PRO A 480 -20.38 -7.10 -23.88
N THR A 481 -20.84 -8.28 -24.28
CA THR A 481 -22.26 -8.67 -24.15
C THR A 481 -22.61 -9.35 -22.84
N GLY A 482 -21.59 -9.73 -22.04
CA GLY A 482 -21.77 -10.49 -20.81
C GLY A 482 -22.21 -11.95 -21.03
N THR A 483 -22.13 -12.45 -22.26
CA THR A 483 -22.59 -13.82 -22.62
C THR A 483 -21.48 -14.86 -22.62
N GLY A 484 -20.23 -14.46 -22.35
CA GLY A 484 -19.06 -15.33 -22.24
C GLY A 484 -18.76 -16.14 -23.52
N GLU A 485 -17.85 -15.64 -24.34
CA GLU A 485 -17.20 -16.54 -25.31
C GLU A 485 -16.09 -17.28 -24.60
N GLU A 486 -15.90 -18.58 -24.89
CA GLU A 486 -14.72 -19.32 -24.42
C GLU A 486 -13.49 -18.74 -25.13
N VAL A 487 -12.83 -17.82 -24.46
CA VAL A 487 -11.54 -17.26 -24.89
C VAL A 487 -10.46 -17.87 -24.02
N GLU A 488 -9.42 -18.34 -24.66
CA GLU A 488 -8.25 -18.81 -23.95
C GLU A 488 -7.58 -17.65 -23.20
N GLY A 489 -7.59 -17.70 -21.86
CA GLY A 489 -6.91 -16.72 -21.01
C GLY A 489 -5.52 -17.17 -20.56
N LEU A 490 -5.06 -16.63 -19.44
CA LEU A 490 -3.69 -16.86 -18.94
C LEU A 490 -3.56 -18.09 -18.02
N ASN A 491 -4.62 -18.85 -17.78
CA ASN A 491 -4.68 -20.01 -16.89
C ASN A 491 -4.24 -19.75 -15.44
N ILE A 492 -4.28 -18.51 -14.99
CA ILE A 492 -3.92 -18.12 -13.62
C ILE A 492 -5.19 -18.18 -12.77
N PRO A 493 -5.29 -19.10 -11.81
CA PRO A 493 -6.44 -19.18 -10.93
C PRO A 493 -6.45 -17.99 -9.96
N VAL A 494 -7.57 -17.32 -9.82
CA VAL A 494 -7.78 -16.21 -8.84
C VAL A 494 -8.74 -16.70 -7.75
N ASP A 495 -8.48 -16.36 -6.49
CA ASP A 495 -9.26 -16.81 -5.33
C ASP A 495 -10.27 -15.79 -4.85
N LEU A 496 -9.93 -14.49 -4.97
CA LEU A 496 -10.80 -13.35 -4.72
C LEU A 496 -10.35 -12.13 -5.52
N ALA A 497 -11.27 -11.16 -5.67
CA ALA A 497 -10.96 -9.84 -6.22
C ALA A 497 -11.38 -8.74 -5.23
N PHE A 498 -10.65 -7.62 -5.26
CA PHE A 498 -10.86 -6.52 -4.33
C PHE A 498 -10.67 -5.16 -5.00
N ALA A 499 -11.73 -4.34 -4.96
CA ALA A 499 -11.73 -2.97 -5.42
C ALA A 499 -11.63 -2.01 -4.22
N PHE A 500 -10.62 -1.16 -4.18
CA PHE A 500 -10.48 -0.15 -3.14
C PHE A 500 -10.82 1.23 -3.70
N HIS A 501 -11.90 1.80 -3.21
CA HIS A 501 -12.39 3.15 -3.54
C HIS A 501 -12.62 3.99 -2.29
N THR A 502 -12.82 5.29 -2.48
CA THR A 502 -13.36 6.19 -1.48
C THR A 502 -14.65 6.82 -2.02
N ASP A 503 -15.64 6.98 -1.15
CA ASP A 503 -16.95 7.52 -1.52
C ASP A 503 -16.90 9.03 -1.74
N ALA A 504 -17.95 9.57 -2.32
CA ALA A 504 -18.18 11.00 -2.48
C ALA A 504 -19.28 11.50 -1.52
N GLY A 505 -19.26 12.80 -1.24
CA GLY A 505 -20.26 13.47 -0.42
C GLY A 505 -19.74 13.96 0.91
N THR A 506 -20.50 14.88 1.49
CA THR A 506 -20.18 15.55 2.76
C THR A 506 -21.31 15.34 3.76
N THR A 507 -21.00 15.42 5.04
CA THR A 507 -22.00 15.36 6.12
C THR A 507 -22.11 16.71 6.81
N PRO A 508 -23.32 17.17 7.18
CA PRO A 508 -23.48 18.28 8.07
C PRO A 508 -22.88 17.98 9.45
N GLY A 509 -22.19 18.93 10.07
CA GLY A 509 -21.77 18.84 11.47
C GLY A 509 -20.60 17.91 11.75
N ASP A 510 -19.70 17.72 10.79
CA ASP A 510 -18.41 17.04 10.96
C ASP A 510 -18.49 15.58 11.44
N SER A 511 -19.53 14.86 11.06
CA SER A 511 -19.56 13.40 11.26
C SER A 511 -18.83 12.66 10.14
N VAL A 512 -18.16 11.56 10.47
CA VAL A 512 -17.54 10.71 9.47
C VAL A 512 -18.59 9.96 8.66
N ILE A 513 -18.36 9.83 7.34
CA ILE A 513 -19.17 8.97 6.46
C ILE A 513 -18.86 7.50 6.74
N GLY A 514 -17.58 7.17 6.92
CA GLY A 514 -17.12 5.86 7.38
C GLY A 514 -17.03 4.80 6.28
N THR A 515 -17.34 3.53 6.60
CA THR A 515 -17.01 2.37 5.77
C THR A 515 -18.25 1.72 5.16
N LEU A 516 -18.30 1.63 3.81
CA LEU A 516 -19.32 0.92 3.03
C LEU A 516 -18.68 -0.26 2.30
N GLY A 517 -19.33 -1.42 2.31
CA GLY A 517 -18.96 -2.57 1.50
C GLY A 517 -20.04 -2.87 0.45
N ILE A 518 -19.62 -3.15 -0.77
CA ILE A 518 -20.50 -3.46 -1.90
C ILE A 518 -20.12 -4.83 -2.46
N TYR A 519 -21.13 -5.65 -2.72
CA TYR A 519 -21.01 -6.97 -3.35
C TYR A 519 -22.17 -7.22 -4.31
N SER A 520 -22.12 -8.31 -5.07
CA SER A 520 -23.22 -8.73 -5.94
C SER A 520 -23.50 -10.22 -5.77
N SER A 521 -24.72 -10.58 -5.39
CA SER A 521 -25.15 -11.97 -5.16
C SER A 521 -26.26 -12.48 -6.09
N GLU A 522 -26.93 -11.61 -6.85
CA GLU A 522 -28.16 -11.99 -7.58
C GLU A 522 -27.91 -12.46 -9.02
N ARG A 523 -26.74 -12.15 -9.62
CA ARG A 523 -26.45 -12.48 -11.02
C ARG A 523 -26.23 -13.98 -11.22
N ASP A 524 -26.60 -14.49 -12.41
CA ASP A 524 -26.40 -15.89 -12.85
C ASP A 524 -26.99 -16.88 -11.83
N ASP A 525 -28.24 -16.66 -11.43
CA ASP A 525 -28.95 -17.45 -10.41
C ASP A 525 -28.19 -17.54 -9.06
N GLY A 526 -27.37 -16.55 -8.75
CA GLY A 526 -26.56 -16.47 -7.52
C GLY A 526 -25.34 -17.36 -7.51
N MET A 527 -24.84 -17.79 -8.67
CA MET A 527 -23.69 -18.69 -8.81
C MET A 527 -22.59 -18.06 -9.65
N PHE A 528 -21.34 -18.41 -9.36
CA PHE A 528 -20.21 -18.19 -10.24
C PHE A 528 -20.12 -19.34 -11.27
N PRO A 529 -19.40 -19.15 -12.39
CA PRO A 529 -19.27 -20.21 -13.43
C PRO A 529 -18.64 -21.51 -12.95
N ASP A 530 -17.87 -21.49 -11.84
CA ASP A 530 -17.29 -22.69 -11.21
C ASP A 530 -18.24 -23.42 -10.26
N GLY A 531 -19.49 -22.95 -10.13
CA GLY A 531 -20.49 -23.52 -9.22
C GLY A 531 -20.41 -23.00 -7.78
N THR A 532 -19.52 -22.05 -7.49
CA THR A 532 -19.46 -21.38 -6.17
C THR A 532 -20.64 -20.41 -6.01
N SER A 533 -21.25 -20.38 -4.82
CA SER A 533 -22.32 -19.41 -4.51
C SER A 533 -21.77 -17.98 -4.42
N ARG A 534 -22.44 -17.01 -5.07
CA ARG A 534 -22.12 -15.58 -4.97
C ARG A 534 -22.32 -15.01 -3.56
N LEU A 535 -22.95 -15.74 -2.62
CA LEU A 535 -22.93 -15.38 -1.19
C LEU A 535 -21.50 -15.34 -0.61
N ALA A 536 -20.52 -16.01 -1.24
CA ALA A 536 -19.11 -15.86 -0.87
C ALA A 536 -18.62 -14.41 -1.00
N SER A 537 -19.16 -13.60 -1.95
CA SER A 537 -18.84 -12.16 -2.03
C SER A 537 -19.40 -11.37 -0.83
N ARG A 538 -20.57 -11.76 -0.33
CA ARG A 538 -21.12 -11.19 0.89
C ARG A 538 -20.28 -11.56 2.12
N ASP A 539 -19.84 -12.81 2.21
CA ASP A 539 -18.97 -13.26 3.30
C ASP A 539 -17.66 -12.45 3.34
N LEU A 540 -17.01 -12.29 2.18
CA LEU A 540 -15.81 -11.45 2.03
C LEU A 540 -16.06 -10.02 2.49
N THR A 541 -17.18 -9.43 2.04
CA THR A 541 -17.56 -8.05 2.38
C THR A 541 -17.82 -7.88 3.88
N ASP A 542 -18.56 -8.82 4.50
CA ASP A 542 -18.82 -8.79 5.94
C ASP A 542 -17.52 -8.93 6.75
N MET A 543 -16.63 -9.85 6.35
CA MET A 543 -15.36 -10.10 7.04
C MET A 543 -14.48 -8.87 7.03
N ILE A 544 -14.29 -8.25 5.86
CA ILE A 544 -13.42 -7.07 5.70
C ILE A 544 -14.03 -5.85 6.39
N GLN A 545 -15.31 -5.53 6.11
CA GLN A 545 -15.95 -4.35 6.70
C GLN A 545 -16.03 -4.45 8.23
N SER A 546 -16.34 -5.62 8.78
CA SER A 546 -16.39 -5.85 10.23
C SER A 546 -15.03 -5.65 10.87
N GLN A 547 -13.96 -6.12 10.21
CA GLN A 547 -12.60 -5.98 10.72
C GLN A 547 -12.15 -4.51 10.70
N ILE A 548 -12.37 -3.78 9.58
CA ILE A 548 -12.02 -2.35 9.48
C ILE A 548 -12.74 -1.56 10.59
N VAL A 549 -14.05 -1.73 10.71
CA VAL A 549 -14.85 -0.99 11.70
C VAL A 549 -14.40 -1.31 13.13
N SER A 550 -14.09 -2.57 13.42
CA SER A 550 -13.59 -2.98 14.75
C SER A 550 -12.26 -2.31 15.08
N ASP A 551 -11.28 -2.41 14.19
CA ASP A 551 -9.92 -1.93 14.45
C ASP A 551 -9.87 -0.40 14.50
N VAL A 552 -10.59 0.29 13.60
CA VAL A 552 -10.67 1.75 13.60
C VAL A 552 -11.38 2.29 14.86
N ARG A 553 -12.42 1.60 15.34
CA ARG A 553 -13.09 2.00 16.59
C ARG A 553 -12.20 1.86 17.81
N LEU A 554 -11.31 0.90 17.84
CA LEU A 554 -10.39 0.70 18.94
C LEU A 554 -9.22 1.68 18.91
N GLY A 555 -8.63 1.94 17.74
CA GLY A 555 -7.41 2.74 17.61
C GLY A 555 -7.62 4.24 17.34
N PHE A 556 -8.71 4.62 16.64
CA PHE A 556 -8.85 5.98 16.09
C PHE A 556 -10.10 6.71 16.54
N LYS A 557 -11.29 6.13 16.33
CA LYS A 557 -12.58 6.78 16.58
C LYS A 557 -13.64 5.79 17.02
N ALA A 558 -13.97 5.80 18.30
CA ALA A 558 -14.88 4.83 18.94
C ALA A 558 -16.28 4.74 18.30
N ASP A 559 -16.75 5.82 17.69
CA ASP A 559 -18.03 5.92 16.98
C ASP A 559 -17.86 5.93 15.47
N TRP A 560 -16.79 5.35 14.92
CA TRP A 560 -16.59 5.21 13.47
C TRP A 560 -17.82 4.60 12.80
N THR A 561 -18.31 5.23 11.76
CA THR A 561 -19.56 4.85 11.09
C THR A 561 -19.39 3.56 10.30
N ARG A 562 -20.12 2.53 10.69
CA ARG A 562 -20.36 1.36 9.85
C ARG A 562 -21.56 1.66 8.95
N ARG A 563 -21.36 1.67 7.64
CA ARG A 563 -22.45 1.77 6.67
C ARG A 563 -23.04 0.39 6.34
N ALA A 564 -24.09 0.36 5.54
CA ALA A 564 -24.69 -0.88 5.08
C ALA A 564 -23.74 -1.71 4.22
N MET A 565 -23.90 -3.02 4.20
CA MET A 565 -23.41 -3.84 3.11
C MET A 565 -24.45 -3.79 1.97
N TRP A 566 -24.01 -3.33 0.79
CA TRP A 566 -24.92 -3.19 -0.36
C TRP A 566 -24.77 -4.36 -1.33
N ASP A 567 -25.88 -5.05 -1.58
CA ASP A 567 -26.00 -5.97 -2.71
C ASP A 567 -26.40 -5.15 -3.95
N ARG A 568 -25.45 -4.91 -4.85
CA ARG A 568 -25.63 -4.04 -6.02
C ARG A 568 -24.81 -4.57 -7.20
N GLN A 569 -25.36 -4.38 -8.40
CA GLN A 569 -24.71 -4.81 -9.64
C GLN A 569 -23.82 -3.71 -10.22
N TYR A 570 -22.89 -3.19 -9.40
CA TYR A 570 -21.80 -2.37 -9.94
C TYR A 570 -20.82 -3.24 -10.73
N SER A 571 -20.32 -2.71 -11.84
CA SER A 571 -19.46 -3.45 -12.77
C SER A 571 -18.32 -4.19 -12.05
N GLU A 572 -17.62 -3.50 -11.15
CA GLU A 572 -16.50 -4.05 -10.41
C GLU A 572 -16.90 -5.09 -9.35
N ALA A 573 -18.16 -5.10 -8.90
CA ALA A 573 -18.65 -6.07 -7.93
C ALA A 573 -19.20 -7.37 -8.58
N TRP A 574 -19.80 -7.27 -9.79
CA TRP A 574 -20.42 -8.44 -10.41
C TRP A 574 -19.62 -9.11 -11.52
N ARG A 575 -18.79 -8.32 -12.27
CA ARG A 575 -18.06 -8.85 -13.43
C ARG A 575 -17.03 -9.91 -13.07
N PRO A 576 -16.19 -9.77 -12.01
CA PRO A 576 -15.28 -10.83 -11.67
C PRO A 576 -16.00 -12.14 -11.36
N ASN A 577 -15.50 -13.24 -11.94
CA ASN A 577 -16.06 -14.59 -11.73
C ASN A 577 -15.53 -15.26 -10.46
N VAL A 578 -15.15 -14.46 -9.47
CA VAL A 578 -14.67 -14.88 -8.14
C VAL A 578 -15.33 -14.02 -7.06
N PRO A 579 -15.33 -14.45 -5.78
CA PRO A 579 -15.78 -13.62 -4.68
C PRO A 579 -15.13 -12.25 -4.69
N THR A 580 -15.94 -11.20 -4.72
CA THR A 580 -15.48 -9.83 -4.93
C THR A 580 -16.15 -8.89 -3.94
N MET A 581 -15.36 -7.97 -3.40
CA MET A 581 -15.81 -6.81 -2.62
C MET A 581 -15.34 -5.53 -3.30
N LEU A 582 -16.23 -4.54 -3.40
CA LEU A 582 -15.89 -3.15 -3.63
C LEU A 582 -16.00 -2.41 -2.29
N LEU A 583 -14.89 -1.88 -1.83
CA LEU A 583 -14.80 -1.07 -0.62
C LEU A 583 -14.92 0.40 -0.96
N GLU A 584 -15.82 1.09 -0.29
CA GLU A 584 -15.89 2.55 -0.21
C GLU A 584 -15.47 2.96 1.19
N LEU A 585 -14.18 3.25 1.35
CA LEU A 585 -13.61 3.67 2.62
C LEU A 585 -13.69 5.17 2.75
N LEU A 586 -14.37 5.69 3.77
CA LEU A 586 -14.52 7.14 4.02
C LEU A 586 -15.02 7.92 2.79
N SER A 587 -15.09 9.25 2.86
CA SER A 587 -15.33 10.09 1.68
C SER A 587 -14.18 11.08 1.49
N HIS A 588 -13.60 11.07 0.29
CA HIS A 588 -12.54 12.02 -0.08
C HIS A 588 -13.03 13.49 -0.17
N GLN A 589 -14.34 13.71 -0.15
CA GLN A 589 -14.95 15.04 -0.13
C GLN A 589 -15.25 15.54 1.30
N ASN A 590 -15.23 14.65 2.30
CA ASN A 590 -15.65 14.98 3.66
C ASN A 590 -14.43 15.29 4.55
N PRO A 591 -14.29 16.54 5.03
CA PRO A 591 -13.16 16.94 5.90
C PRO A 591 -12.98 16.03 7.12
N ALA A 592 -14.09 15.60 7.75
CA ALA A 592 -14.06 14.76 8.94
C ALA A 592 -13.50 13.36 8.67
N ASP A 593 -13.67 12.83 7.47
CA ASP A 593 -13.06 11.57 7.03
C ASP A 593 -11.59 11.78 6.65
N MET A 594 -11.27 12.82 5.89
CA MET A 594 -9.92 13.06 5.38
C MET A 594 -8.90 13.36 6.50
N LYS A 595 -9.33 13.93 7.60
CA LYS A 595 -8.53 14.10 8.82
C LYS A 595 -7.94 12.78 9.35
N TYR A 596 -8.67 11.66 9.20
CA TYR A 596 -8.17 10.32 9.51
C TYR A 596 -7.46 9.71 8.31
N GLY A 597 -8.04 9.87 7.13
CA GLY A 597 -7.55 9.25 5.90
C GLY A 597 -6.12 9.65 5.51
N LEU A 598 -5.70 10.87 5.83
CA LEU A 598 -4.34 11.36 5.61
C LEU A 598 -3.33 10.90 6.68
N ASP A 599 -3.76 10.22 7.75
CA ASP A 599 -2.88 9.67 8.78
C ASP A 599 -2.24 8.35 8.31
N PRO A 600 -0.92 8.25 8.13
CA PRO A 600 -0.28 6.99 7.71
C PRO A 600 -0.50 5.84 8.69
N ARG A 601 -0.73 6.11 9.97
CA ARG A 601 -1.07 5.09 10.99
C ARG A 601 -2.48 4.54 10.78
N PHE A 602 -3.43 5.38 10.34
CA PHE A 602 -4.77 4.94 9.93
C PHE A 602 -4.70 4.11 8.65
N GLN A 603 -3.90 4.52 7.68
CA GLN A 603 -3.68 3.79 6.43
C GLN A 603 -3.12 2.39 6.71
N PHE A 604 -2.12 2.26 7.57
CA PHE A 604 -1.58 0.98 8.04
C PHE A 604 -2.65 0.12 8.73
N ALA A 605 -3.40 0.69 9.68
CA ALA A 605 -4.40 -0.06 10.45
C ALA A 605 -5.54 -0.58 9.56
N VAL A 606 -6.02 0.23 8.62
CA VAL A 606 -7.05 -0.19 7.64
C VAL A 606 -6.51 -1.27 6.72
N ALA A 607 -5.32 -1.11 6.15
CA ALA A 607 -4.69 -2.11 5.30
C ALA A 607 -4.52 -3.45 6.05
N ARG A 608 -4.07 -3.41 7.32
CA ARG A 608 -3.96 -4.59 8.18
C ARG A 608 -5.32 -5.23 8.48
N ALA A 609 -6.37 -4.43 8.68
CA ALA A 609 -7.73 -4.94 8.87
C ALA A 609 -8.27 -5.64 7.62
N ILE A 610 -8.02 -5.09 6.42
CA ILE A 610 -8.37 -5.71 5.14
C ILE A 610 -7.62 -7.04 4.98
N TYR A 611 -6.31 -7.06 5.20
CA TYR A 611 -5.49 -8.27 5.18
C TYR A 611 -6.05 -9.35 6.11
N LYS A 612 -6.35 -9.01 7.38
CA LYS A 612 -6.96 -9.95 8.35
C LYS A 612 -8.30 -10.49 7.86
N GLY A 613 -9.15 -9.63 7.30
CA GLY A 613 -10.45 -10.02 6.73
C GLY A 613 -10.30 -11.01 5.57
N MET A 614 -9.39 -10.75 4.62
CA MET A 614 -9.11 -11.63 3.49
C MET A 614 -8.52 -12.97 3.95
N ALA A 615 -7.54 -12.95 4.86
CA ALA A 615 -6.90 -14.17 5.36
C ALA A 615 -7.90 -15.10 6.05
N ARG A 616 -8.77 -14.55 6.90
CA ARG A 616 -9.85 -15.31 7.56
C ARG A 616 -10.90 -15.83 6.58
N PHE A 617 -11.25 -15.04 5.57
CA PHE A 617 -12.19 -15.45 4.53
C PHE A 617 -11.65 -16.64 3.72
N LEU A 618 -10.42 -16.55 3.22
CA LEU A 618 -9.79 -17.62 2.44
C LEU A 618 -9.61 -18.89 3.28
N ALA A 619 -9.09 -18.76 4.50
CA ALA A 619 -8.92 -19.91 5.40
C ALA A 619 -10.26 -20.62 5.71
N ALA A 620 -11.34 -19.87 5.94
CA ALA A 620 -12.66 -20.46 6.20
C ALA A 620 -13.21 -21.21 4.98
N ARG A 621 -13.03 -20.67 3.77
CA ARG A 621 -13.43 -21.36 2.52
C ARG A 621 -12.65 -22.64 2.29
N GLU A 622 -11.39 -22.68 2.67
CA GLU A 622 -10.48 -23.83 2.51
C GLU A 622 -10.55 -24.82 3.70
N GLY A 623 -11.33 -24.49 4.72
CA GLY A 623 -11.48 -25.33 5.92
C GLY A 623 -10.19 -25.45 6.75
N ARG A 624 -9.32 -24.46 6.72
CA ARG A 624 -8.04 -24.41 7.45
C ARG A 624 -8.02 -23.34 8.55
N GLN A 625 -7.08 -23.45 9.47
CA GLN A 625 -6.80 -22.41 10.46
C GLN A 625 -6.03 -21.26 9.81
N VAL A 626 -6.16 -20.08 10.38
CA VAL A 626 -5.41 -18.88 9.99
C VAL A 626 -4.64 -18.32 11.18
N ILE A 627 -3.40 -17.95 10.94
CA ILE A 627 -2.54 -17.21 11.86
C ILE A 627 -2.22 -15.87 11.18
N ILE A 628 -2.32 -14.79 11.91
CA ILE A 628 -2.00 -13.46 11.39
C ILE A 628 -0.52 -13.18 11.62
N LYS A 629 0.14 -12.59 10.62
CA LYS A 629 1.56 -12.24 10.70
C LYS A 629 1.85 -11.25 11.83
N PRO A 630 3.06 -11.27 12.44
CA PRO A 630 3.43 -10.39 13.55
C PRO A 630 3.49 -8.91 13.15
N LEU A 631 3.64 -8.03 14.15
CA LEU A 631 4.09 -6.64 13.96
C LEU A 631 5.63 -6.60 13.84
N PRO A 632 6.20 -5.51 13.27
CA PRO A 632 7.65 -5.31 13.24
C PRO A 632 8.26 -5.40 14.63
N PRO A 633 9.48 -5.95 14.78
CA PRO A 633 10.22 -5.88 16.02
C PRO A 633 10.67 -4.45 16.31
N ASP A 634 10.98 -4.18 17.57
CA ASP A 634 11.31 -2.88 18.12
C ASP A 634 12.51 -2.96 19.07
N ASN A 635 12.97 -1.85 19.66
CA ASN A 635 14.08 -1.78 20.60
C ASN A 635 15.37 -2.39 20.01
N MET A 636 15.71 -2.01 18.80
CA MET A 636 16.87 -2.56 18.13
C MET A 636 18.17 -1.96 18.65
N ALA A 637 19.20 -2.76 18.78
CA ALA A 637 20.54 -2.31 19.18
C ALA A 637 21.66 -3.10 18.50
N LEU A 638 22.73 -2.39 18.16
CA LEU A 638 24.00 -2.97 17.74
C LEU A 638 25.03 -2.77 18.85
N GLU A 639 25.87 -3.78 19.09
CA GLU A 639 26.94 -3.77 20.08
C GLU A 639 28.19 -4.42 19.52
N ILE A 640 29.33 -3.75 19.65
CA ILE A 640 30.65 -4.33 19.33
C ILE A 640 31.06 -5.21 20.53
N VAL A 641 31.04 -6.54 20.36
CA VAL A 641 31.31 -7.47 21.45
C VAL A 641 32.76 -7.95 21.54
N ASP A 642 33.41 -8.14 20.40
CA ASP A 642 34.81 -8.55 20.32
C ASP A 642 35.38 -8.33 18.91
N GLY A 643 36.35 -7.47 18.75
CA GLY A 643 36.99 -7.19 17.47
C GLY A 643 36.04 -6.83 16.37
N LYS A 644 35.83 -7.73 15.40
CA LYS A 644 34.86 -7.56 14.28
C LYS A 644 33.48 -8.20 14.52
N LYS A 645 33.18 -8.64 15.72
CA LYS A 645 31.91 -9.27 16.05
C LYS A 645 30.90 -8.24 16.54
N ILE A 646 29.79 -8.19 15.84
CA ILE A 646 28.68 -7.30 16.13
C ILE A 646 27.50 -8.13 16.61
N LYS A 647 26.99 -7.82 17.79
CA LYS A 647 25.74 -8.36 18.30
C LYS A 647 24.60 -7.44 17.89
N ILE A 648 23.60 -8.00 17.24
CA ILE A 648 22.35 -7.35 16.88
C ILE A 648 21.28 -7.88 17.83
N SER A 649 20.50 -7.05 18.46
CA SER A 649 19.42 -7.46 19.37
C SER A 649 18.16 -6.62 19.14
N TRP A 650 16.97 -7.19 19.47
CA TRP A 650 15.67 -6.58 19.27
C TRP A 650 14.65 -7.16 20.24
N SER A 651 13.46 -6.57 20.28
CA SER A 651 12.32 -7.05 21.08
C SER A 651 11.10 -7.35 20.20
N PRO A 652 10.32 -8.41 20.52
CA PRO A 652 9.05 -8.64 19.85
C PRO A 652 8.00 -7.61 20.27
N VAL A 653 7.15 -7.19 19.32
CA VAL A 653 6.02 -6.30 19.58
C VAL A 653 4.73 -7.10 19.67
N LYS A 654 3.97 -6.88 20.72
CA LYS A 654 2.65 -7.50 20.91
C LYS A 654 1.61 -6.71 20.12
N ASP A 655 0.84 -7.41 19.27
CA ASP A 655 -0.34 -6.81 18.62
C ASP A 655 -1.53 -6.76 19.60
N PRO A 656 -2.02 -5.58 20.00
CA PRO A 656 -3.14 -5.45 20.91
C PRO A 656 -4.48 -5.86 20.29
N LEU A 657 -4.56 -5.91 18.95
CA LEU A 657 -5.76 -6.22 18.18
C LEU A 657 -5.79 -7.65 17.64
N GLU A 658 -4.66 -8.41 17.76
CA GLU A 658 -4.55 -9.73 17.15
C GLU A 658 -3.72 -10.70 18.00
N PRO A 659 -4.37 -11.49 18.84
CA PRO A 659 -3.67 -12.43 19.74
C PRO A 659 -2.88 -13.53 19.02
N SER A 660 -3.22 -13.87 17.75
CA SER A 660 -2.50 -14.89 16.98
C SER A 660 -1.17 -14.39 16.39
N ALA A 661 -0.95 -13.08 16.36
CA ALA A 661 0.21 -12.44 15.74
C ALA A 661 1.47 -12.48 16.61
N VAL A 662 1.80 -13.66 17.16
CA VAL A 662 2.97 -13.86 18.01
C VAL A 662 4.15 -14.35 17.17
N PRO A 663 5.32 -13.69 17.23
CA PRO A 663 6.51 -14.16 16.53
C PRO A 663 6.97 -15.55 16.99
N SER A 664 7.39 -16.41 16.08
CA SER A 664 8.07 -17.68 16.33
C SER A 664 9.51 -17.69 15.83
N GLY A 665 9.93 -16.66 15.12
CA GLY A 665 11.28 -16.45 14.60
C GLY A 665 11.45 -15.08 13.99
N TYR A 666 12.65 -14.80 13.52
CA TYR A 666 13.05 -13.52 12.96
C TYR A 666 13.95 -13.72 11.76
N LYS A 667 14.00 -12.71 10.90
CA LYS A 667 14.88 -12.66 9.73
C LYS A 667 15.68 -11.36 9.80
N VAL A 668 17.01 -11.50 9.89
CA VAL A 668 17.95 -10.37 9.97
C VAL A 668 18.52 -10.14 8.59
N TYR A 669 18.27 -8.99 8.01
CA TYR A 669 18.80 -8.57 6.70
C TYR A 669 20.02 -7.70 6.87
N GLN A 670 21.00 -7.90 5.98
CA GLN A 670 22.24 -7.14 5.94
C GLN A 670 22.37 -6.37 4.62
N ARG A 671 22.88 -5.14 4.72
CA ARG A 671 23.29 -4.32 3.59
C ARG A 671 24.74 -3.85 3.80
N ILE A 672 25.53 -3.92 2.75
CA ILE A 672 26.93 -3.44 2.73
C ILE A 672 26.97 -2.12 1.97
N ASP A 673 27.43 -1.05 2.62
CA ASP A 673 27.46 0.31 2.08
C ASP A 673 26.10 0.71 1.46
N ASN A 674 26.09 1.29 0.26
CA ASN A 674 24.89 1.75 -0.45
C ASN A 674 24.31 0.70 -1.42
N ASN A 675 24.54 -0.59 -1.19
CA ASN A 675 23.93 -1.68 -1.95
C ASN A 675 22.50 -1.94 -1.49
N GLY A 676 21.86 -2.97 -2.04
CA GLY A 676 20.58 -3.50 -1.55
C GLY A 676 20.78 -4.41 -0.33
N PHE A 677 19.70 -4.67 0.39
CA PHE A 677 19.69 -5.72 1.41
C PHE A 677 19.74 -7.12 0.77
N ASP A 678 20.35 -8.05 1.49
CA ASP A 678 20.39 -9.48 1.13
C ASP A 678 19.03 -10.17 1.38
N ASN A 679 19.01 -11.52 1.25
CA ASN A 679 17.80 -12.31 1.53
C ASN A 679 17.59 -12.60 3.03
N GLY A 680 18.48 -12.15 3.91
CA GLY A 680 18.41 -12.28 5.36
C GLY A 680 18.77 -13.65 5.93
N ILE A 681 19.12 -13.67 7.21
CA ILE A 681 19.45 -14.85 8.01
C ILE A 681 18.30 -15.13 8.98
N TYR A 682 17.80 -16.36 9.00
CA TYR A 682 16.75 -16.78 9.93
C TYR A 682 17.32 -17.15 11.31
N THR A 683 16.61 -16.76 12.37
CA THR A 683 16.91 -17.14 13.76
C THR A 683 15.62 -17.23 14.58
N THR A 684 15.62 -18.05 15.62
CA THR A 684 14.53 -18.09 16.63
C THR A 684 14.83 -17.23 17.86
N ASP A 685 16.08 -16.78 17.99
CA ASP A 685 16.52 -15.92 19.10
C ASP A 685 16.18 -14.45 18.82
N THR A 686 16.16 -13.64 19.87
CA THR A 686 15.99 -12.17 19.79
C THR A 686 17.32 -11.44 19.69
N SER A 687 18.36 -12.13 19.31
CA SER A 687 19.69 -11.57 19.01
C SER A 687 20.48 -12.48 18.07
N LEU A 688 21.40 -11.87 17.32
CA LEU A 688 22.31 -12.56 16.43
C LEU A 688 23.70 -11.91 16.51
N VAL A 689 24.77 -12.72 16.50
CA VAL A 689 26.14 -12.21 16.40
C VAL A 689 26.65 -12.48 14.98
N ILE A 690 27.09 -11.41 14.32
CA ILE A 690 27.65 -11.46 12.97
C ILE A 690 29.09 -10.96 13.02
N GLU A 691 30.00 -11.59 12.30
CA GLU A 691 31.34 -11.11 12.07
C GLU A 691 31.36 -10.27 10.78
N VAL A 692 31.87 -9.02 10.86
CA VAL A 692 32.00 -8.14 9.70
C VAL A 692 33.40 -8.32 9.07
N ASP A 693 33.43 -8.35 7.74
CA ASP A 693 34.64 -8.75 7.02
C ASP A 693 35.71 -7.63 6.95
N GLU A 694 35.28 -6.40 6.69
CA GLU A 694 36.14 -5.28 6.34
C GLU A 694 35.99 -4.10 7.30
N TYR A 695 37.12 -3.41 7.56
CA TYR A 695 37.12 -2.10 8.22
C TYR A 695 36.69 -1.00 7.24
N GLU A 696 36.25 0.13 7.76
CA GLU A 696 35.82 1.32 6.99
C GLU A 696 34.67 1.04 6.02
N THR A 697 33.96 -0.06 6.23
CA THR A 697 32.76 -0.49 5.50
C THR A 697 31.53 -0.34 6.41
N ILE A 698 30.44 0.17 5.90
CA ILE A 698 29.17 0.30 6.66
C ILE A 698 28.34 -0.95 6.47
N TYR A 699 28.03 -1.61 7.58
CA TYR A 699 27.10 -2.73 7.63
C TYR A 699 25.79 -2.24 8.27
N SER A 700 24.71 -2.25 7.48
CA SER A 700 23.38 -1.90 7.96
C SER A 700 22.54 -3.14 8.17
N PHE A 701 21.71 -3.15 9.21
CA PHE A 701 20.85 -4.27 9.59
C PHE A 701 19.44 -3.81 9.85
N LYS A 702 18.48 -4.63 9.43
CA LYS A 702 17.06 -4.51 9.79
C LYS A 702 16.48 -5.89 10.08
N VAL A 703 15.44 -5.97 10.90
CA VAL A 703 14.88 -7.24 11.37
C VAL A 703 13.38 -7.30 11.10
N SER A 704 12.91 -8.42 10.56
CA SER A 704 11.48 -8.76 10.46
C SER A 704 11.15 -9.92 11.39
N ALA A 705 9.96 -9.92 11.99
CA ALA A 705 9.41 -11.01 12.78
C ALA A 705 8.58 -11.95 11.89
N LEU A 706 8.63 -13.26 12.16
CA LEU A 706 7.94 -14.31 11.41
C LEU A 706 7.10 -15.19 12.33
N ASN A 707 6.00 -15.72 11.77
CA ASN A 707 5.27 -16.88 12.29
C ASN A 707 4.71 -17.70 11.11
N GLU A 708 3.91 -18.73 11.37
CA GLU A 708 3.30 -19.56 10.32
C GLU A 708 2.32 -18.78 9.41
N GLY A 709 1.89 -17.58 9.81
CA GLY A 709 0.98 -16.71 9.07
C GLY A 709 1.67 -15.72 8.14
N GLY A 710 2.98 -15.52 8.27
CA GLY A 710 3.73 -14.60 7.43
C GLY A 710 4.86 -13.85 8.13
N GLN A 711 5.47 -12.94 7.38
CA GLN A 711 6.55 -12.06 7.81
C GLN A 711 6.03 -10.64 8.07
N SER A 712 6.49 -9.97 9.13
CA SER A 712 6.22 -8.56 9.38
C SER A 712 6.97 -7.65 8.41
N PHE A 713 6.59 -6.38 8.34
CA PHE A 713 7.51 -5.34 7.88
C PHE A 713 8.77 -5.35 8.76
N PRO A 714 9.93 -4.90 8.24
CA PRO A 714 11.10 -4.72 9.09
C PRO A 714 10.87 -3.59 10.09
N GLY A 715 11.57 -3.63 11.22
CA GLY A 715 11.79 -2.49 12.10
C GLY A 715 12.75 -1.47 11.46
N GLU A 716 13.23 -0.53 12.26
CA GLU A 716 14.23 0.47 11.86
C GLU A 716 15.53 -0.16 11.33
N THR A 717 16.29 0.61 10.56
CA THR A 717 17.61 0.20 10.06
C THR A 717 18.71 0.82 10.91
N LEU A 718 19.49 -0.01 11.58
CA LEU A 718 20.68 0.40 12.29
C LEU A 718 21.95 0.01 11.53
N ALA A 719 23.07 0.69 11.82
CA ALA A 719 24.31 0.46 11.12
C ALA A 719 25.54 0.54 12.04
N VAL A 720 26.65 -0.05 11.59
CA VAL A 720 27.95 -0.03 12.25
C VAL A 720 29.06 0.09 11.22
N SER A 721 30.14 0.78 11.56
CA SER A 721 31.40 0.72 10.83
C SER A 721 32.56 0.76 11.82
N LEU A 722 33.58 -0.08 11.57
CA LEU A 722 34.76 -0.19 12.39
C LEU A 722 35.97 0.47 11.70
N ASN A 723 36.78 1.23 12.44
CA ASN A 723 38.00 1.80 11.97
C ASN A 723 39.15 1.32 12.88
N GLN A 724 40.24 0.81 12.32
CA GLN A 724 41.38 0.29 13.09
C GLN A 724 42.11 1.33 13.94
N ASN A 725 42.00 2.61 13.54
CA ASN A 725 42.69 3.73 14.19
C ASN A 725 41.80 4.50 15.18
N SER A 726 40.58 4.03 15.43
CA SER A 726 39.61 4.67 16.34
C SER A 726 39.44 3.80 17.59
N ASP A 727 39.87 4.29 18.74
CA ASP A 727 39.80 3.55 20.01
C ASP A 727 38.37 3.53 20.55
N ASP A 728 37.67 4.70 20.58
CA ASP A 728 36.32 4.83 21.08
C ASP A 728 35.34 5.20 19.93
N PRO A 729 34.27 4.40 19.72
CA PRO A 729 33.30 4.67 18.66
C PRO A 729 32.39 5.86 19.00
N VAL A 730 31.78 6.45 17.98
CA VAL A 730 30.62 7.32 18.12
C VAL A 730 29.38 6.45 18.25
N LEU A 731 28.50 6.74 19.21
CA LEU A 731 27.18 6.14 19.32
C LEU A 731 26.17 6.99 18.55
N ILE A 732 25.52 6.40 17.56
CA ILE A 732 24.35 6.99 16.91
C ILE A 732 23.09 6.49 17.62
N VAL A 733 22.25 7.41 18.09
CA VAL A 733 20.94 7.11 18.66
C VAL A 733 19.87 7.53 17.65
N ASN A 734 19.17 6.55 17.09
CA ASN A 734 18.07 6.82 16.19
C ASN A 734 16.79 7.08 17.01
N GLY A 735 16.31 8.31 16.97
CA GLY A 735 15.07 8.76 17.63
C GLY A 735 14.11 9.43 16.66
N PHE A 736 14.27 9.22 15.33
CA PHE A 736 13.31 9.67 14.35
C PHE A 736 12.39 8.55 13.92
N ASP A 737 11.34 8.31 14.71
CA ASP A 737 10.34 7.26 14.48
C ASP A 737 8.98 7.78 14.03
N ARG A 738 8.81 9.12 14.11
CA ARG A 738 7.52 9.76 13.81
C ARG A 738 7.02 9.42 12.42
N VAL A 739 5.76 8.97 12.37
CA VAL A 739 4.87 9.01 11.22
C VAL A 739 3.57 9.69 11.66
N ALA A 740 3.14 10.70 10.93
CA ALA A 740 2.04 11.55 11.38
C ALA A 740 1.26 12.15 10.21
N PRO A 741 -0.06 12.41 10.37
CA PRO A 741 -0.81 13.17 9.38
C PRO A 741 -0.33 14.61 9.33
N PRO A 742 -0.61 15.34 8.24
CA PRO A 742 -0.52 16.79 8.26
C PRO A 742 -1.52 17.37 9.26
N ALA A 743 -1.20 18.55 9.80
CA ALA A 743 -2.12 19.29 10.66
C ALA A 743 -3.43 19.61 9.93
N PHE A 744 -4.54 19.64 10.65
CA PHE A 744 -5.86 19.85 10.06
C PHE A 744 -6.61 20.97 10.80
N ALA A 745 -7.02 22.01 10.06
CA ALA A 745 -7.80 23.12 10.60
C ALA A 745 -9.30 22.75 10.62
N ASP A 746 -9.92 22.94 11.79
CA ASP A 746 -11.31 22.55 12.09
C ASP A 746 -12.06 23.72 12.72
N GLY A 747 -12.37 24.78 11.97
CA GLY A 747 -12.96 25.99 12.55
C GLY A 747 -13.62 26.88 11.50
N ASN A 748 -13.30 28.18 11.54
CA ASN A 748 -13.75 29.11 10.51
C ASN A 748 -13.19 28.79 9.12
N ILE A 749 -12.02 28.14 9.09
CA ILE A 749 -11.40 27.54 7.91
C ILE A 749 -11.31 26.03 8.12
N THR A 750 -11.43 25.24 7.05
CA THR A 750 -11.45 23.78 7.14
C THR A 750 -10.55 23.14 6.08
N GLY A 751 -9.67 22.27 6.53
CA GLY A 751 -8.79 21.48 5.66
C GLY A 751 -7.38 21.36 6.18
N VAL A 752 -6.45 20.98 5.31
CA VAL A 752 -5.06 20.69 5.67
C VAL A 752 -4.29 21.98 5.98
N ALA A 753 -3.81 22.09 7.21
CA ALA A 753 -3.10 23.28 7.72
C ALA A 753 -1.58 23.16 7.44
N TRP A 754 -1.20 23.21 6.17
CA TRP A 754 0.19 23.10 5.70
C TRP A 754 1.18 24.07 6.34
N TRP A 755 0.69 25.13 6.96
CA TRP A 755 1.50 26.13 7.66
C TRP A 755 1.84 25.75 9.10
N GLU A 756 1.23 24.69 9.65
CA GLU A 756 1.48 24.22 11.02
C GLU A 756 2.38 22.99 11.03
N ASP A 757 2.05 21.98 10.19
CA ASP A 757 2.76 20.70 10.10
C ASP A 757 2.34 20.01 8.78
N GLU A 758 3.29 19.69 7.91
CA GLU A 758 2.99 18.98 6.65
C GLU A 758 2.81 17.48 6.88
N GLY A 759 3.07 17.01 8.12
CA GLY A 759 3.04 15.60 8.48
C GLY A 759 4.28 14.85 8.01
N VAL A 760 4.41 13.60 8.45
CA VAL A 760 5.51 12.71 8.06
C VAL A 760 4.93 11.44 7.44
N PRO A 761 5.00 11.28 6.12
CA PRO A 761 4.58 10.05 5.45
C PRO A 761 5.40 8.85 5.89
N TRP A 762 4.79 7.65 5.89
CA TRP A 762 5.52 6.39 6.04
C TRP A 762 6.25 6.07 4.73
N HIS A 763 7.56 6.07 4.74
CA HIS A 763 8.48 5.99 3.59
C HIS A 763 8.27 7.11 2.57
N ARG A 764 7.08 7.19 1.95
CA ARG A 764 6.80 8.15 0.87
C ARG A 764 5.29 8.36 0.65
N ASP A 765 4.90 9.57 0.25
CA ASP A 765 3.55 9.86 -0.25
C ASP A 765 3.56 10.01 -1.78
N MET A 766 2.74 9.21 -2.45
CA MET A 766 2.52 9.21 -3.90
C MET A 766 1.25 9.94 -4.30
N SER A 767 0.42 10.32 -3.34
CA SER A 767 -0.92 10.84 -3.59
C SER A 767 -1.01 12.36 -3.50
N HIS A 768 0.05 13.03 -3.05
CA HIS A 768 0.05 14.49 -2.94
C HIS A 768 0.09 15.16 -4.31
N VAL A 769 -0.96 15.94 -4.63
CA VAL A 769 -1.10 16.65 -5.91
C VAL A 769 -0.78 18.13 -5.83
N GLY A 770 -0.80 18.72 -4.63
CA GLY A 770 -0.55 20.12 -4.36
C GLY A 770 -1.28 20.59 -3.11
N ARG A 771 -0.95 21.78 -2.61
CA ARG A 771 -1.58 22.34 -1.40
C ARG A 771 -3.02 22.74 -1.65
N GLN A 772 -3.87 22.58 -0.63
CA GLN A 772 -5.23 23.13 -0.63
C GLN A 772 -5.18 24.67 -0.73
N TYR A 773 -6.14 25.27 -1.48
CA TYR A 773 -6.29 26.73 -1.60
C TYR A 773 -7.66 27.23 -1.21
N ASP A 774 -8.72 26.40 -1.25
CA ASP A 774 -10.06 26.77 -0.79
C ASP A 774 -10.36 26.12 0.57
N TYR A 775 -10.44 26.96 1.62
CA TYR A 775 -10.68 26.57 3.02
C TYR A 775 -12.08 26.95 3.51
N ASP A 776 -12.92 27.56 2.65
CA ASP A 776 -14.26 27.99 3.04
C ASP A 776 -15.27 26.84 2.85
N ARG A 777 -15.85 26.38 3.97
CA ARG A 777 -16.89 25.34 3.95
C ARG A 777 -18.14 25.72 3.15
N SER A 778 -18.40 27.00 2.95
CA SER A 778 -19.56 27.50 2.19
C SER A 778 -19.31 27.54 0.69
N SER A 779 -18.07 27.35 0.23
CA SER A 779 -17.73 27.27 -1.19
C SER A 779 -18.49 26.14 -1.86
N PRO A 780 -19.33 26.41 -2.88
CA PRO A 780 -20.15 25.39 -3.49
C PRO A 780 -19.34 24.50 -4.43
N TRP A 781 -19.71 23.23 -4.49
CA TRP A 781 -19.29 22.35 -5.55
C TRP A 781 -19.95 22.77 -6.87
N LEU A 782 -19.17 23.02 -7.90
CA LEU A 782 -19.67 23.33 -9.26
C LEU A 782 -19.42 22.12 -10.19
N ASP A 783 -18.19 21.67 -10.27
CA ASP A 783 -17.72 20.50 -11.05
C ASP A 783 -16.34 20.04 -10.52
N ASP A 784 -15.75 19.05 -11.17
CA ASP A 784 -14.44 18.49 -10.76
C ASP A 784 -13.27 19.48 -10.92
N ASP A 785 -13.39 20.48 -11.81
CA ASP A 785 -12.41 21.55 -11.99
C ASP A 785 -12.60 22.70 -10.98
N SER A 786 -13.77 22.79 -10.32
CA SER A 786 -14.17 23.81 -9.35
C SER A 786 -14.93 23.20 -8.15
N PRO A 787 -14.26 22.37 -7.34
CA PRO A 787 -14.95 21.56 -6.34
C PRO A 787 -15.31 22.29 -5.04
N GLY A 788 -14.91 23.56 -4.86
CA GLY A 788 -15.20 24.32 -3.65
C GLY A 788 -14.28 23.96 -2.49
N ASN A 789 -14.82 23.79 -1.28
CA ASN A 789 -14.01 23.51 -0.09
C ASN A 789 -13.12 22.28 -0.26
N GLY A 790 -11.85 22.43 0.06
CA GLY A 790 -10.84 21.39 -0.11
C GLY A 790 -10.07 21.48 -1.43
N ALA A 791 -10.54 22.31 -2.39
CA ALA A 791 -9.88 22.44 -3.70
C ALA A 791 -8.38 22.70 -3.57
N SER A 792 -7.59 21.95 -4.35
CA SER A 792 -6.12 21.89 -4.24
C SER A 792 -5.44 22.16 -5.58
N TYR A 793 -4.19 22.66 -5.50
CA TYR A 793 -3.33 22.85 -6.66
C TYR A 793 -2.91 21.52 -7.29
N ALA A 794 -2.23 21.59 -8.45
CA ALA A 794 -1.77 20.44 -9.24
C ALA A 794 -0.24 20.43 -9.44
N ASP A 795 0.49 21.28 -8.75
CA ASP A 795 1.93 21.53 -8.97
C ASP A 795 2.85 20.42 -8.45
N MET A 796 2.29 19.50 -7.67
CA MET A 796 3.00 18.34 -7.13
C MET A 796 2.61 17.01 -7.80
N GLU A 797 1.70 17.00 -8.76
CA GLU A 797 1.26 15.78 -9.45
C GLU A 797 2.42 15.00 -10.09
N GLY A 798 2.52 13.71 -9.74
CA GLY A 798 3.56 12.80 -10.23
C GLY A 798 4.88 12.91 -9.49
N LYS A 799 4.98 13.80 -8.51
CA LYS A 799 6.10 13.85 -7.58
C LYS A 799 5.83 12.91 -6.39
N VAL A 800 6.84 12.16 -6.02
CA VAL A 800 6.81 11.31 -4.83
C VAL A 800 7.43 12.09 -3.68
N ILE A 801 6.69 12.28 -2.59
CA ILE A 801 7.16 13.04 -1.43
C ILE A 801 7.85 12.09 -0.47
N PRO A 802 9.15 12.25 -0.16
CA PRO A 802 9.82 11.46 0.85
C PRO A 802 9.30 11.76 2.26
N GLY A 803 9.16 10.70 3.06
CA GLY A 803 8.85 10.77 4.48
C GLY A 803 9.91 10.09 5.33
N ASN A 804 9.51 9.49 6.46
CA ASN A 804 10.40 8.69 7.29
C ASN A 804 10.63 7.32 6.64
N ASN A 805 11.86 7.05 6.23
CA ASN A 805 12.29 5.77 5.65
C ASN A 805 12.98 4.84 6.67
N PHE A 806 13.14 5.29 7.92
CA PHE A 806 13.76 4.55 9.02
C PHE A 806 15.20 4.11 8.78
N ASP A 807 15.97 4.84 7.93
CA ASP A 807 17.34 4.48 7.50
C ASP A 807 18.31 5.67 7.56
N PHE A 808 18.10 6.63 8.44
CA PHE A 808 18.92 7.85 8.55
C PHE A 808 20.28 7.60 9.22
N VAL A 809 20.39 6.55 10.01
CA VAL A 809 21.65 6.10 10.62
C VAL A 809 22.75 5.90 9.57
N PHE A 810 22.39 5.41 8.38
CA PHE A 810 23.37 5.24 7.29
C PHE A 810 23.99 6.57 6.86
N CYS A 811 23.17 7.63 6.75
CA CYS A 811 23.63 8.97 6.34
C CYS A 811 24.60 9.59 7.34
N HIS A 812 24.26 9.56 8.63
CA HIS A 812 25.12 10.02 9.72
C HIS A 812 26.40 9.17 9.84
N GLY A 813 26.23 7.85 9.83
CA GLY A 813 27.33 6.89 9.90
C GLY A 813 28.34 7.03 8.75
N GLN A 814 27.87 7.35 7.53
CA GLN A 814 28.73 7.62 6.40
C GLN A 814 29.64 8.84 6.66
N ALA A 815 29.07 9.91 7.19
CA ALA A 815 29.83 11.12 7.51
C ALA A 815 30.82 10.91 8.68
N ILE A 816 30.44 10.11 9.69
CA ILE A 816 31.34 9.74 10.82
C ILE A 816 32.48 8.86 10.34
N ARG A 817 32.21 7.83 9.53
CA ARG A 817 33.21 6.97 8.91
C ARG A 817 34.21 7.78 8.06
N ASP A 818 33.68 8.66 7.19
CA ASP A 818 34.48 9.50 6.29
C ASP A 818 35.33 10.54 7.09
N ALA A 819 34.94 10.85 8.34
CA ALA A 819 35.78 11.61 9.29
C ALA A 819 36.84 10.78 10.00
N GLY A 820 36.86 9.44 9.83
CA GLY A 820 37.88 8.55 10.37
C GLY A 820 37.52 7.86 11.69
N TYR A 821 36.24 7.85 12.09
CA TYR A 821 35.81 7.22 13.34
C TYR A 821 35.04 5.92 13.11
N SER A 822 35.16 5.01 14.10
CA SER A 822 34.17 3.92 14.25
C SER A 822 32.86 4.47 14.75
N PHE A 823 31.73 3.79 14.38
CA PHE A 823 30.44 4.07 14.98
C PHE A 823 29.64 2.78 15.17
N VAL A 824 28.68 2.84 16.10
CA VAL A 824 27.66 1.84 16.36
C VAL A 824 26.35 2.56 16.63
N SER A 825 25.20 1.90 16.44
CA SER A 825 23.91 2.54 16.60
C SER A 825 22.90 1.74 17.43
N VAL A 826 21.96 2.47 18.05
CA VAL A 826 20.86 1.93 18.85
C VAL A 826 19.60 2.76 18.62
N SER A 827 18.43 2.18 18.88
CA SER A 827 17.19 2.95 19.00
C SER A 827 17.20 3.84 20.26
N ASP A 828 16.41 4.89 20.28
CA ASP A 828 16.34 5.79 21.44
C ASP A 828 15.66 5.11 22.65
N GLU A 829 14.72 4.14 22.43
CA GLU A 829 14.15 3.33 23.51
C GLU A 829 15.20 2.45 24.20
N VAL A 830 16.16 1.93 23.45
CA VAL A 830 17.29 1.20 24.04
C VAL A 830 18.21 2.14 24.79
N PHE A 831 18.52 3.29 24.18
CA PHE A 831 19.34 4.32 24.83
C PHE A 831 18.67 4.84 26.11
N ALA A 832 17.34 4.95 26.13
CA ALA A 832 16.56 5.43 27.30
C ALA A 832 16.52 4.45 28.49
N LYS A 833 17.00 3.21 28.35
CA LYS A 833 17.01 2.24 29.48
C LYS A 833 17.99 2.65 30.57
N SER A 834 17.60 2.57 31.82
CA SER A 834 18.40 2.98 32.97
C SER A 834 19.70 2.19 33.16
N ASP A 835 19.78 0.99 32.60
CA ASP A 835 20.96 0.11 32.62
C ASP A 835 21.85 0.26 31.37
N PHE A 836 21.53 1.18 30.44
CA PHE A 836 22.33 1.40 29.25
C PHE A 836 23.76 1.86 29.62
N ASN A 837 24.78 1.22 29.02
CA ASN A 837 26.17 1.56 29.28
C ASN A 837 26.65 2.73 28.40
N VAL A 838 26.71 3.92 28.94
CA VAL A 838 27.16 5.14 28.25
C VAL A 838 28.71 5.33 28.19
N THR A 839 29.51 4.43 28.78
CA THR A 839 30.95 4.68 28.99
C THR A 839 31.86 4.43 27.79
N PRO A 840 31.60 3.53 26.83
CA PRO A 840 32.58 3.17 25.81
C PRO A 840 32.53 4.08 24.56
N TYR A 841 31.95 5.30 24.65
CA TYR A 841 31.76 6.14 23.50
C TYR A 841 32.49 7.48 23.57
N PHE A 842 33.09 7.88 22.45
CA PHE A 842 33.71 9.20 22.27
C PHE A 842 32.67 10.33 22.21
N ALA A 843 31.58 10.09 21.51
CA ALA A 843 30.48 11.03 21.36
C ALA A 843 29.14 10.29 21.17
N VAL A 844 28.03 10.95 21.47
CA VAL A 844 26.66 10.53 21.14
C VAL A 844 26.10 11.46 20.08
N ASP A 845 25.57 10.90 18.98
CA ASP A 845 24.90 11.58 17.87
C ASP A 845 23.40 11.21 17.88
N LEU A 846 22.54 12.16 18.25
CA LEU A 846 21.09 12.00 18.38
C LEU A 846 20.39 12.48 17.11
N ILE A 847 19.73 11.56 16.41
CA ILE A 847 18.94 11.83 15.21
C ILE A 847 17.49 12.02 15.63
N TYR A 848 16.94 13.21 15.43
CA TYR A 848 15.53 13.46 15.71
C TYR A 848 14.73 13.97 14.51
N GLY A 849 15.36 14.19 13.34
CA GLY A 849 14.64 14.52 12.10
C GLY A 849 13.48 15.49 12.31
N GLU A 850 12.27 15.02 12.07
CA GLU A 850 11.00 15.71 12.34
C GLU A 850 10.24 15.08 13.52
N GLU A 851 10.95 14.58 14.51
CA GLU A 851 10.38 13.99 15.74
C GLU A 851 9.66 15.06 16.56
N ARG A 852 8.37 14.82 16.88
CA ARG A 852 7.50 15.75 17.61
C ARG A 852 6.34 15.00 18.24
N GLY A 853 6.01 15.28 19.46
CA GLY A 853 4.95 14.62 20.22
C GLY A 853 3.60 14.59 19.49
N THR A 854 3.19 13.41 19.09
CA THR A 854 1.96 13.13 18.33
C THR A 854 1.00 12.30 19.21
N PRO A 855 -0.32 12.58 19.25
CA PRO A 855 -1.26 11.82 20.06
C PRO A 855 -1.22 10.32 19.74
N ALA A 856 -1.04 9.48 20.76
CA ALA A 856 -1.03 8.02 20.63
C ALA A 856 -2.38 7.47 20.16
N LEU A 857 -2.36 6.37 19.42
CA LEU A 857 -3.56 5.81 18.80
C LEU A 857 -4.59 5.32 19.82
N PHE A 858 -4.15 4.51 20.81
CA PHE A 858 -5.05 3.87 21.79
C PHE A 858 -5.29 4.72 23.05
N ASN A 859 -4.44 5.68 23.30
CA ASN A 859 -4.56 6.61 24.42
C ASN A 859 -4.15 8.03 24.00
N ARG A 860 -5.08 8.78 23.48
CA ARG A 860 -4.84 10.15 22.93
C ARG A 860 -4.40 11.18 23.99
N GLN A 861 -4.45 10.86 25.25
CA GLN A 861 -3.88 11.70 26.32
C GLN A 861 -2.36 11.51 26.43
N HIS A 862 -1.85 10.40 25.95
CA HIS A 862 -0.42 10.14 25.82
C HIS A 862 0.06 10.63 24.44
N LYS A 863 1.31 11.08 24.35
CA LYS A 863 1.96 11.43 23.10
C LYS A 863 3.15 10.52 22.87
N ASP A 864 3.18 9.90 21.70
CA ASP A 864 4.32 9.19 21.17
C ASP A 864 5.27 10.19 20.47
N TYR A 865 6.45 9.76 20.09
CA TYR A 865 7.42 10.54 19.28
C TYR A 865 7.97 11.78 20.01
N ARG A 866 8.34 11.63 21.28
CA ARG A 866 8.91 12.72 22.10
C ARG A 866 10.42 12.79 21.95
N VAL A 867 10.96 14.01 21.79
CA VAL A 867 12.40 14.23 21.55
C VAL A 867 13.26 13.90 22.79
N LEU A 868 13.08 14.58 23.89
CA LEU A 868 13.88 14.39 25.10
C LEU A 868 13.05 13.67 26.18
N THR A 869 12.91 12.35 26.05
CA THR A 869 12.23 11.54 27.06
C THR A 869 13.05 11.49 28.38
N PRO A 870 12.44 11.23 29.54
CA PRO A 870 13.15 11.17 30.82
C PRO A 870 14.34 10.22 30.84
N GLY A 871 14.23 9.04 30.20
CA GLY A 871 15.31 8.07 30.12
C GLY A 871 16.48 8.56 29.27
N VAL A 872 16.19 9.23 28.14
CA VAL A 872 17.22 9.88 27.30
C VAL A 872 17.93 10.95 28.12
N GLN A 873 17.21 11.83 28.83
CA GLN A 873 17.80 12.87 29.67
C GLN A 873 18.74 12.28 30.73
N GLU A 874 18.31 11.24 31.46
CA GLU A 874 19.11 10.58 32.51
C GLU A 874 20.45 10.04 31.95
N ASN A 875 20.39 9.36 30.80
CA ASN A 875 21.59 8.78 30.19
C ASN A 875 22.52 9.84 29.58
N LEU A 876 21.98 10.90 28.97
CA LEU A 876 22.79 12.03 28.54
C LEU A 876 23.47 12.74 29.70
N GLU A 877 22.77 13.01 30.82
CA GLU A 877 23.37 13.58 32.03
C GLU A 877 24.52 12.72 32.56
N ARG A 878 24.32 11.41 32.66
CA ARG A 878 25.37 10.44 33.05
C ARG A 878 26.56 10.49 32.08
N PHE A 879 26.32 10.64 30.78
CA PHE A 879 27.36 10.67 29.74
C PHE A 879 28.16 11.96 29.80
N VAL A 880 27.53 13.13 29.81
CA VAL A 880 28.20 14.42 29.80
C VAL A 880 28.91 14.70 31.14
N SER A 881 28.40 14.16 32.27
CA SER A 881 29.07 14.26 33.58
C SER A 881 30.42 13.55 33.63
N LYS A 882 30.65 12.60 32.69
CA LYS A 882 31.94 11.93 32.50
C LYS A 882 32.81 12.58 31.41
N GLY A 883 32.36 13.69 30.85
CA GLY A 883 33.06 14.45 29.81
C GLY A 883 32.74 13.98 28.39
N GLY A 884 31.68 13.19 28.18
CA GLY A 884 31.21 12.72 26.86
C GLY A 884 30.63 13.86 26.01
N ASN A 885 30.86 13.83 24.70
CA ASN A 885 30.45 14.85 23.77
C ASN A 885 29.08 14.51 23.12
N VAL A 886 28.27 15.52 22.80
CA VAL A 886 26.92 15.32 22.28
C VAL A 886 26.66 16.14 21.02
N LEU A 887 26.18 15.49 19.97
CA LEU A 887 25.51 16.10 18.82
C LEU A 887 24.01 15.80 18.93
N ILE A 888 23.17 16.79 18.74
CA ILE A 888 21.71 16.64 18.60
C ILE A 888 21.26 17.42 17.36
N SER A 889 20.45 16.80 16.49
CA SER A 889 19.90 17.46 15.30
C SER A 889 18.44 17.07 15.06
N GLY A 890 17.65 18.06 14.66
CA GLY A 890 16.23 17.88 14.33
C GLY A 890 15.47 19.18 14.22
N ALA A 891 14.33 19.17 13.53
CA ALA A 891 13.50 20.33 13.29
C ALA A 891 12.76 20.82 14.55
N TYR A 892 12.49 19.93 15.51
CA TYR A 892 11.64 20.20 16.67
C TYR A 892 12.35 19.92 18.01
N ILE A 893 13.68 20.00 18.06
CA ILE A 893 14.45 19.66 19.26
C ILE A 893 14.10 20.51 20.48
N GLY A 894 13.64 21.73 20.28
CA GLY A 894 13.12 22.62 21.34
C GLY A 894 11.60 22.78 21.31
N THR A 895 11.01 22.82 20.11
CA THR A 895 9.57 22.99 19.90
C THR A 895 8.77 21.88 20.60
N ASP A 896 9.20 20.61 20.54
CA ASP A 896 8.49 19.51 21.20
C ASP A 896 8.30 19.76 22.70
N ALA A 897 9.34 20.15 23.41
CA ALA A 897 9.26 20.41 24.84
C ALA A 897 8.36 21.61 25.17
N VAL A 898 8.43 22.69 24.38
CA VAL A 898 7.65 23.91 24.58
C VAL A 898 6.15 23.66 24.33
N GLU A 899 5.78 23.02 23.26
CA GLU A 899 4.39 22.70 22.93
C GLU A 899 3.73 21.73 23.92
N ASN A 900 4.54 20.87 24.51
CA ASN A 900 4.07 19.95 25.53
C ASN A 900 4.12 20.55 26.95
N ASN A 901 4.56 21.81 27.12
CA ASN A 901 4.80 22.46 28.41
C ASN A 901 5.72 21.65 29.34
N ASP A 902 6.71 20.96 28.75
CA ASP A 902 7.66 20.13 29.45
C ASP A 902 8.83 20.95 30.01
N THR A 903 8.61 21.57 31.18
CA THR A 903 9.62 22.42 31.83
C THR A 903 10.88 21.67 32.24
N VAL A 904 10.81 20.34 32.41
CA VAL A 904 11.95 19.48 32.74
C VAL A 904 12.86 19.33 31.51
N ALA A 905 12.28 18.99 30.35
CA ALA A 905 13.01 18.89 29.09
C ALA A 905 13.60 20.25 28.65
N ILE A 906 12.83 21.36 28.83
CA ILE A 906 13.35 22.72 28.56
C ILE A 906 14.57 23.02 29.47
N GLY A 907 14.44 22.78 30.78
CA GLY A 907 15.55 23.00 31.74
C GLY A 907 16.74 22.11 31.45
N PHE A 908 16.51 20.86 31.00
CA PHE A 908 17.58 19.96 30.60
C PHE A 908 18.33 20.46 29.35
N ALA A 909 17.61 20.89 28.32
CA ALA A 909 18.21 21.45 27.12
C ALA A 909 19.10 22.68 27.42
N GLU A 910 18.63 23.58 28.31
CA GLU A 910 19.44 24.77 28.73
C GLU A 910 20.64 24.37 29.60
N ALA A 911 20.51 23.40 30.50
CA ALA A 911 21.57 23.04 31.46
C ALA A 911 22.66 22.12 30.89
N TYR A 912 22.27 21.16 30.02
CA TYR A 912 23.16 20.09 29.55
C TYR A 912 23.44 20.10 28.06
N LEU A 913 22.51 20.61 27.23
CA LEU A 913 22.73 20.77 25.78
C LEU A 913 23.09 22.20 25.40
N HIS A 914 22.93 23.15 26.34
CA HIS A 914 23.34 24.55 26.27
C HIS A 914 22.67 25.36 25.16
N TYR A 915 21.44 24.99 24.78
CA TYR A 915 20.61 25.79 23.89
C TYR A 915 19.27 26.17 24.55
N ARG A 916 18.71 27.30 24.10
CA ARG A 916 17.35 27.75 24.44
C ARG A 916 16.55 27.89 23.17
N TRP A 917 15.35 27.33 23.15
CA TRP A 917 14.40 27.50 22.06
C TRP A 917 13.91 28.96 21.99
N MET A 918 13.76 29.49 20.78
CA MET A 918 13.28 30.86 20.51
C MET A 918 12.01 30.90 19.69
N THR A 919 11.92 30.05 18.65
CA THR A 919 10.79 30.01 17.73
C THR A 919 10.80 28.72 16.92
N ASN A 920 9.63 28.26 16.53
CA ASN A 920 9.44 27.33 15.44
C ASN A 920 9.41 28.07 14.09
N HIS A 921 9.49 27.41 12.95
CA HIS A 921 9.48 28.01 11.61
C HIS A 921 10.52 29.16 11.47
N ALA A 922 11.73 28.94 11.94
CA ALA A 922 12.77 29.95 11.97
C ALA A 922 13.25 30.38 10.58
N ASP A 923 13.10 29.53 9.59
CA ASP A 923 13.52 29.78 8.20
C ASP A 923 12.67 28.96 7.20
N ASN A 924 12.62 29.42 5.95
CA ASN A 924 11.97 28.74 4.83
C ASN A 924 12.82 28.73 3.55
N THR A 925 14.08 29.13 3.66
CA THR A 925 15.02 29.17 2.51
C THR A 925 15.98 28.01 2.50
N GLY A 926 16.26 27.41 3.67
CA GLY A 926 17.23 26.36 3.85
C GLY A 926 18.68 26.83 3.88
N GLU A 927 18.93 28.13 3.80
CA GLU A 927 20.26 28.71 3.68
C GLU A 927 20.85 29.10 5.04
N LEU A 928 22.08 28.67 5.33
CA LEU A 928 22.76 28.89 6.59
C LEU A 928 24.13 29.57 6.40
N MET A 929 24.48 30.46 7.31
CA MET A 929 25.79 31.11 7.36
C MET A 929 26.47 30.94 8.72
N VAL A 930 27.77 30.65 8.72
CA VAL A 930 28.57 30.57 9.94
C VAL A 930 28.68 31.95 10.60
N THR A 931 28.74 32.01 11.94
CA THR A 931 28.97 33.23 12.68
C THR A 931 30.47 33.54 12.76
N ASP A 932 30.82 34.84 12.97
CA ASP A 932 32.23 35.23 13.08
C ASP A 932 33.01 34.48 14.17
N LYS A 933 32.35 34.20 15.31
CA LYS A 933 32.94 33.43 16.42
C LYS A 933 33.24 32.00 16.08
N ALA A 934 32.46 31.39 15.18
CA ALA A 934 32.57 29.98 14.79
C ALA A 934 33.36 29.77 13.50
N SER A 935 33.68 30.82 12.75
CA SER A 935 34.29 30.75 11.41
C SER A 935 35.62 30.05 11.32
N ALA A 936 36.38 29.95 12.43
CA ALA A 936 37.63 29.22 12.51
C ALA A 936 37.43 27.72 12.76
N LEU A 937 36.22 27.30 13.16
CA LEU A 937 35.91 25.92 13.59
C LEU A 937 35.02 25.18 12.64
N PHE A 938 34.13 25.89 11.96
CA PHE A 938 33.06 25.31 11.11
C PHE A 938 33.09 25.90 9.70
N MET A 939 32.54 25.19 8.75
CA MET A 939 32.43 25.60 7.37
C MET A 939 31.63 26.95 7.23
N PRO A 940 31.94 27.74 6.16
CA PRO A 940 31.40 29.11 6.05
C PRO A 940 29.91 29.17 5.82
N SER A 941 29.35 28.24 5.12
CA SER A 941 27.91 28.16 4.78
C SER A 941 27.51 26.70 4.53
N LEU A 942 26.23 26.46 4.61
CA LEU A 942 25.64 25.15 4.33
C LEU A 942 24.16 25.36 4.00
N SER A 943 23.53 24.36 3.35
CA SER A 943 22.08 24.37 3.10
C SER A 943 21.42 23.06 3.51
N TYR A 944 20.14 23.13 3.94
CA TYR A 944 19.28 21.97 4.14
C TYR A 944 18.09 22.03 3.18
N ASN A 945 17.40 20.90 3.00
CA ASN A 945 16.26 20.81 2.07
C ASN A 945 15.02 21.51 2.63
N ALA A 946 14.73 22.72 2.14
CA ALA A 946 13.52 23.48 2.46
C ALA A 946 12.43 23.40 1.35
N GLY A 947 12.65 22.60 0.32
CA GLY A 947 11.74 22.46 -0.83
C GLY A 947 11.51 21.00 -1.24
N TYR A 948 10.98 20.79 -2.44
CA TYR A 948 10.85 19.44 -2.97
C TYR A 948 12.22 18.86 -3.38
N HIS A 949 12.50 17.66 -2.89
CA HIS A 949 13.63 16.83 -3.33
C HIS A 949 13.14 15.37 -3.47
N PRO A 950 13.53 14.59 -4.49
CA PRO A 950 12.99 13.25 -4.73
C PRO A 950 13.37 12.19 -3.69
N HIS A 951 14.44 12.43 -2.90
CA HIS A 951 14.99 11.45 -1.96
C HIS A 951 15.16 11.95 -0.53
N ILE A 952 14.98 13.23 -0.27
CA ILE A 952 15.17 13.84 1.04
C ILE A 952 13.89 14.58 1.42
N TYR A 953 13.35 14.29 2.58
CA TYR A 953 12.18 14.98 3.08
C TYR A 953 12.42 16.50 3.22
N LYS A 954 11.39 17.26 3.13
CA LYS A 954 11.43 18.71 3.29
C LYS A 954 11.38 19.06 4.77
N VAL A 955 12.22 20.00 5.20
CA VAL A 955 12.18 20.60 6.53
C VAL A 955 11.35 21.90 6.44
N GLU A 956 10.08 21.83 6.84
CA GLU A 956 9.17 22.97 6.74
C GLU A 956 9.25 23.91 7.94
N ALA A 957 9.65 23.40 9.11
CA ALA A 957 9.55 24.12 10.38
C ALA A 957 10.78 23.94 11.29
N PRO A 958 11.97 24.40 10.86
CA PRO A 958 13.18 24.29 11.66
C PRO A 958 13.12 25.15 12.91
N ASP A 959 13.76 24.68 13.99
CA ASP A 959 13.88 25.42 15.27
C ASP A 959 14.91 26.55 15.21
N GLY A 960 14.50 27.73 15.67
CA GLY A 960 15.42 28.80 16.04
C GLY A 960 15.87 28.61 17.48
N ILE A 961 17.20 28.46 17.68
CA ILE A 961 17.80 28.21 19.00
C ILE A 961 18.88 29.23 19.32
N GLU A 962 19.06 29.56 20.59
CA GLU A 962 20.09 30.52 21.06
C GLU A 962 20.95 29.91 22.16
N PRO A 963 22.22 30.36 22.34
CA PRO A 963 23.07 29.85 23.41
C PRO A 963 22.50 30.03 24.80
N ALA A 964 22.64 29.01 25.66
CA ALA A 964 22.25 29.02 27.07
C ALA A 964 23.46 28.74 27.97
N GLY A 965 23.78 29.63 28.88
CA GLY A 965 24.90 29.51 29.83
C GLY A 965 26.27 29.94 29.29
N ASP A 966 27.24 29.99 30.22
CA ASP A 966 28.62 30.36 29.90
C ASP A 966 29.31 29.28 29.09
N GLY A 967 30.13 29.63 28.11
CA GLY A 967 30.80 28.69 27.20
C GLY A 967 29.97 28.30 25.96
N ALA A 968 28.70 28.62 25.92
CA ALA A 968 27.86 28.44 24.74
C ALA A 968 28.03 29.57 23.70
N PHE A 969 27.94 29.21 22.42
CA PHE A 969 28.05 30.20 21.33
C PHE A 969 27.29 29.74 20.09
N ARG A 970 26.86 30.69 19.25
CA ARG A 970 26.23 30.48 17.96
C ARG A 970 27.21 29.94 16.95
N ILE A 971 26.85 28.87 16.21
CA ILE A 971 27.67 28.37 15.09
C ILE A 971 27.09 28.79 13.74
N PHE A 972 25.81 28.61 13.50
CA PHE A 972 25.12 28.99 12.26
C PHE A 972 23.94 29.92 12.53
N ARG A 973 23.63 30.74 11.53
CA ARG A 973 22.41 31.55 11.46
C ARG A 973 21.63 31.25 10.21
N TYR A 974 20.32 31.29 10.31
CA TYR A 974 19.43 31.34 9.16
C TYR A 974 19.60 32.65 8.39
N THR A 975 19.71 32.56 7.05
CA THR A 975 19.97 33.78 6.24
C THR A 975 18.75 34.70 6.16
N ALA A 976 17.51 34.15 6.11
CA ALA A 976 16.28 34.94 6.10
C ALA A 976 15.88 35.41 7.49
N GLY A 977 16.27 34.72 8.55
CA GLY A 977 15.99 35.06 9.95
C GLY A 977 17.14 35.72 10.70
N LYS A 978 16.85 36.19 11.92
CA LYS A 978 17.89 36.72 12.82
C LYS A 978 18.30 35.74 13.89
N VAL A 979 17.65 34.56 13.92
CA VAL A 979 17.83 33.50 14.92
C VAL A 979 18.98 32.58 14.52
N SER A 980 19.59 31.97 15.51
CA SER A 980 20.61 30.95 15.28
C SER A 980 19.98 29.61 14.86
N ALA A 981 20.60 28.92 13.89
CA ALA A 981 20.28 27.57 13.45
C ALA A 981 21.07 26.51 14.19
N GLY A 982 22.15 26.92 14.87
CA GLY A 982 23.01 25.98 15.60
C GLY A 982 23.77 26.64 16.72
N VAL A 983 23.95 25.88 17.80
CA VAL A 983 24.66 26.28 19.03
C VAL A 983 25.71 25.24 19.36
N ALA A 984 26.90 25.70 19.77
CA ALA A 984 27.93 24.85 20.33
C ALA A 984 28.30 25.29 21.77
N TYR A 985 28.72 24.33 22.57
CA TYR A 985 29.22 24.56 23.91
C TYR A 985 30.61 23.98 24.08
N SER A 986 31.49 24.71 24.78
CA SER A 986 32.83 24.24 25.13
C SER A 986 33.10 24.48 26.61
N GLY A 987 33.18 23.41 27.41
CA GLY A 987 33.41 23.42 28.85
C GLY A 987 33.98 22.12 29.37
N SER A 988 33.35 21.52 30.38
CA SER A 988 33.75 20.21 30.92
C SER A 988 33.57 19.06 29.91
N TYR A 989 32.67 19.23 28.97
CA TYR A 989 32.46 18.46 27.75
C TYR A 989 32.16 19.39 26.59
N ARG A 990 31.87 18.86 25.40
CA ARG A 990 31.45 19.67 24.24
C ARG A 990 30.08 19.19 23.71
N SER A 991 29.21 20.14 23.32
CA SER A 991 27.98 19.83 22.65
C SER A 991 27.77 20.68 21.40
N VAL A 992 27.05 20.11 20.44
CA VAL A 992 26.54 20.81 19.25
C VAL A 992 25.07 20.50 19.13
N ALA A 993 24.21 21.52 19.03
CA ALA A 993 22.79 21.42 18.76
C ALA A 993 22.47 22.11 17.42
N LEU A 994 21.79 21.40 16.53
CA LEU A 994 21.31 21.90 15.24
C LEU A 994 19.79 21.94 15.26
N GLY A 995 19.18 23.12 15.06
CA GLY A 995 17.73 23.29 14.96
C GLY A 995 17.14 22.85 13.62
N PHE A 996 17.85 22.04 12.88
CA PHE A 996 17.47 21.40 11.62
C PHE A 996 18.09 20.00 11.57
N PRO A 997 17.47 19.04 10.84
CA PRO A 997 18.03 17.69 10.69
C PRO A 997 19.32 17.68 9.88
N PHE A 998 20.34 16.99 10.37
CA PHE A 998 21.65 16.85 9.69
C PHE A 998 21.48 16.08 8.35
N GLU A 999 20.67 15.04 8.34
CA GLU A 999 20.40 14.20 7.17
C GLU A 999 19.62 14.94 6.06
N ALA A 1000 18.99 16.07 6.39
CA ALA A 1000 18.30 16.92 5.41
C ALA A 1000 19.24 17.85 4.61
N VAL A 1001 20.54 17.85 4.89
CA VAL A 1001 21.57 18.54 4.07
C VAL A 1001 21.75 17.75 2.77
N PRO A 1002 21.39 18.26 1.57
CA PRO A 1002 21.35 17.45 0.35
C PRO A 1002 22.74 17.06 -0.18
N ASP A 1003 23.72 17.96 -0.07
CA ASP A 1003 25.06 17.72 -0.58
C ASP A 1003 25.89 16.83 0.36
N LYS A 1004 26.37 15.71 -0.15
CA LYS A 1004 27.16 14.74 0.61
C LYS A 1004 28.46 15.32 1.12
N GLU A 1005 29.14 16.15 0.34
CA GLU A 1005 30.43 16.74 0.71
C GLU A 1005 30.24 17.78 1.83
N GLU A 1006 29.13 18.53 1.79
CA GLU A 1006 28.75 19.47 2.87
C GLU A 1006 28.45 18.69 4.17
N ARG A 1007 27.69 17.58 4.10
CA ARG A 1007 27.41 16.71 5.27
C ARG A 1007 28.71 16.15 5.86
N ASN A 1008 29.58 15.59 5.03
CA ASN A 1008 30.86 15.04 5.48
C ASN A 1008 31.72 16.10 6.12
N LYS A 1009 31.77 17.30 5.54
CA LYS A 1009 32.54 18.42 6.07
C LYS A 1009 31.99 18.89 7.40
N LEU A 1010 30.68 19.05 7.53
CA LEU A 1010 30.01 19.44 8.77
C LEU A 1010 30.29 18.44 9.90
N MET A 1011 30.13 17.15 9.66
CA MET A 1011 30.40 16.11 10.66
C MET A 1011 31.89 16.12 11.06
N LYS A 1012 32.77 16.24 10.08
CA LYS A 1012 34.22 16.35 10.36
C LYS A 1012 34.56 17.56 11.22
N ASP A 1013 33.97 18.72 10.98
CA ASP A 1013 34.18 19.94 11.79
C ASP A 1013 33.61 19.76 13.21
N ILE A 1014 32.47 19.09 13.37
CA ILE A 1014 31.87 18.74 14.67
C ILE A 1014 32.79 17.79 15.46
N LEU A 1015 33.21 16.68 14.85
CA LEU A 1015 34.05 15.67 15.53
C LEU A 1015 35.42 16.24 15.87
N LYS A 1016 36.00 17.10 15.02
CA LYS A 1016 37.20 17.85 15.31
C LYS A 1016 37.03 18.84 16.48
N PHE A 1017 35.88 19.51 16.53
CA PHE A 1017 35.54 20.38 17.69
C PHE A 1017 35.40 19.57 18.97
N PHE A 1018 34.95 18.31 18.93
CA PHE A 1018 34.86 17.41 20.08
C PHE A 1018 36.24 16.92 20.58
N GLN A 1019 37.23 16.85 19.72
CA GLN A 1019 38.60 16.58 20.17
C GLN A 1019 39.09 17.70 21.06
N ARG A 1020 39.59 17.37 22.26
CA ARG A 1020 40.26 18.34 23.13
C ARG A 1020 41.73 18.38 22.75
N ASP A 1021 42.27 19.58 22.60
CA ASP A 1021 43.73 19.76 22.50
C ASP A 1021 44.43 19.41 23.82
#